data_1304365b1cc38ae6ef1de27b7ab145e9
#
_entry.id   1304365b1cc38ae6ef1de27b7ab145e9
#
_cell.length_a   1.000
_cell.length_b   1.000
_cell.length_c   1.000
_cell.angle_alpha   90.00
_cell.angle_beta   90.00
_cell.angle_gamma   90.00
#
_symmetry.space_group_name_H-M   'P 1'
#
loop_
_entity.id
_entity.type
_entity.pdbx_description
1 polymer ?
#
loop_
_entity_poly.entity_id
_entity_poly.type
_entity_poly.pdbx_seq_one_letter_code
_entity_poly.pdbx_strand_id
1 'polypeptide(L)'
;MNARDSLTSTTPSSSVIRRLDYTPPSHRIGQVRLDFTLGIESTRVINEFDFEVVGDAQSLALHGDELTLISVSVNGQLLADHELDYSSQHLQISGLPNRGSIRIETEIKPAANTALMGLYASRGGLFTQCESEGFRRITYFLDRPDVMAVYRVVMRGPKSEFPVLLSNGNLTLQQDLPGGLHEAHWHDPFPKPSYLFALVAAHLDRLEETITTKSGKRALLQVYTRPEDLAQAGFALQSLKRAIFWDEKRYGLELDLERFMIVAVPDFNSGAMENKGLNLFNTKFVLADPQTATDIDYDGIESVVAHEYFHNWTGNRITCRDWFQLTLKEGLTVFRDSEFSADMAAEGLSPQAAASARAVRRIDSVCVLRAAQFPEDSGPMSHPIRPDSYQEIRNFYTATVYEKGAEVIRMLQTLLGVNGFRRGMDLYFARHDGQAVTCEEFVNAMFDANASTAPQADQRSRALAAQFMRWYDTSGTPKVKVSEVYQHQSGDQDQSGIYSLTFMQELAKTSPQQAPLMIPIELGLLDVGGKSYPLSDASISGDAELHGNVLLLKGSQATLSIPCKSRLVPSLLRDFSAPIALEFGYSSAQLLHLLAHDPDSFNRWEAAQRLMLDAMLKPGNVDLSLMGLAFSAIARDAALDHGYKASLLSLPSELYISEQVSVIDPGFIRSARDKLRQELTRQLLGPLKLLDGELRAVANAPYSPDPLSTGRRLLANLVQHYLALAGALSGEELLVRFTAVSNMTDRMALLSTLMEFQGPQTQEALERYFHQFQHHDLALDKWFAVQVTIPNDQALTTVRALMHHPKFDVSNPNRVRSVFGAFFNQNLPGFHRQDGAAYALWAEAVLTIDRRNSQLASRMARALDRWSRFEPVRRLAMQAALERVASDEKLSPDVREVVSKALAH
;
A
#
# COMPACT_ATOMS: atom_id res chain seq x y z
N MET A 1 -44.54 -42.34 -20.30
CA MET A 1 -43.10 -42.49 -20.64
C MET A 1 -42.45 -41.15 -20.38
N ASN A 2 -41.66 -41.14 -19.34
CA ASN A 2 -41.12 -39.92 -18.74
C ASN A 2 -39.94 -39.39 -19.54
N ALA A 3 -39.98 -38.13 -19.96
CA ALA A 3 -38.79 -37.36 -20.32
C ALA A 3 -38.34 -36.65 -19.03
N ARG A 4 -37.18 -36.97 -18.56
CA ARG A 4 -36.44 -36.25 -17.46
C ARG A 4 -35.78 -35.03 -18.10
N ASP A 5 -36.30 -33.84 -17.78
CA ASP A 5 -35.54 -32.60 -17.96
C ASP A 5 -34.37 -32.57 -16.97
N SER A 6 -33.16 -32.71 -17.48
CA SER A 6 -31.94 -32.44 -16.76
C SER A 6 -31.64 -30.96 -16.87
N LEU A 7 -32.06 -30.18 -15.87
CA LEU A 7 -31.58 -28.84 -15.65
C LEU A 7 -30.11 -28.92 -15.14
N THR A 8 -29.16 -28.85 -16.05
CA THR A 8 -27.79 -28.53 -15.72
C THR A 8 -27.72 -27.05 -15.43
N SER A 9 -27.70 -26.69 -14.14
CA SER A 9 -27.33 -25.36 -13.72
C SER A 9 -25.82 -25.15 -14.00
N THR A 10 -25.51 -24.57 -15.14
CA THR A 10 -24.17 -24.05 -15.38
C THR A 10 -24.04 -22.75 -14.61
N THR A 11 -23.41 -22.82 -13.42
CA THR A 11 -22.82 -21.65 -12.78
C THR A 11 -21.87 -21.01 -13.80
N PRO A 12 -21.95 -19.70 -14.08
CA PRO A 12 -20.98 -19.08 -15.00
C PRO A 12 -19.59 -19.24 -14.37
N SER A 13 -18.72 -20.01 -14.99
CA SER A 13 -17.30 -19.98 -14.67
C SER A 13 -16.83 -18.58 -15.00
N SER A 14 -16.31 -17.82 -14.02
CA SER A 14 -15.71 -16.54 -14.27
C SER A 14 -14.62 -16.73 -15.32
N SER A 15 -14.80 -16.13 -16.50
CA SER A 15 -13.85 -16.26 -17.60
C SER A 15 -12.56 -15.56 -17.21
N VAL A 16 -11.42 -16.23 -17.37
CA VAL A 16 -10.12 -15.62 -17.19
C VAL A 16 -9.91 -14.53 -18.24
N ILE A 17 -9.72 -13.31 -17.81
CA ILE A 17 -9.38 -12.17 -18.66
C ILE A 17 -7.86 -12.13 -18.85
N ARG A 18 -7.39 -11.97 -20.08
CA ARG A 18 -5.96 -12.01 -20.43
C ARG A 18 -5.51 -10.70 -21.03
N ARG A 19 -4.31 -10.25 -20.70
CA ARG A 19 -3.70 -9.02 -21.22
C ARG A 19 -3.61 -8.98 -22.75
N LEU A 20 -3.31 -10.12 -23.36
CA LEU A 20 -3.17 -10.22 -24.80
C LEU A 20 -4.51 -10.22 -25.57
N ASP A 21 -5.62 -10.36 -24.86
CA ASP A 21 -6.97 -10.32 -25.45
C ASP A 21 -7.52 -8.88 -25.52
N TYR A 22 -6.73 -7.89 -25.17
CA TYR A 22 -7.13 -6.49 -25.24
C TYR A 22 -7.56 -6.12 -26.68
N THR A 23 -8.73 -5.51 -26.75
CA THR A 23 -9.24 -4.88 -27.98
C THR A 23 -9.66 -3.45 -27.68
N PRO A 24 -9.38 -2.49 -28.59
CA PRO A 24 -9.85 -1.12 -28.43
C PRO A 24 -11.38 -1.06 -28.28
N PRO A 25 -11.91 0.00 -27.62
CA PRO A 25 -13.36 0.19 -27.51
C PRO A 25 -14.02 0.24 -28.90
N SER A 26 -15.19 -0.42 -29.03
CA SER A 26 -15.97 -0.40 -30.28
C SER A 26 -16.59 0.95 -30.57
N HIS A 27 -16.70 1.80 -29.57
CA HIS A 27 -17.30 3.13 -29.68
C HIS A 27 -16.46 4.13 -28.88
N ARG A 28 -16.35 5.34 -29.42
CA ARG A 28 -15.78 6.49 -28.72
C ARG A 28 -16.89 7.27 -28.05
N ILE A 29 -16.71 7.60 -26.77
CA ILE A 29 -17.61 8.44 -25.99
C ILE A 29 -16.83 9.68 -25.56
N GLY A 30 -17.28 10.87 -25.97
CA GLY A 30 -16.57 12.12 -25.67
C GLY A 30 -17.19 12.92 -24.53
N GLN A 31 -18.51 12.83 -24.35
CA GLN A 31 -19.24 13.56 -23.32
C GLN A 31 -20.24 12.64 -22.63
N VAL A 32 -20.37 12.80 -21.30
CA VAL A 32 -21.33 12.10 -20.47
C VAL A 32 -22.07 13.13 -19.61
N ARG A 33 -23.38 13.07 -19.64
CA ARG A 33 -24.26 13.81 -18.73
C ARG A 33 -24.99 12.85 -17.82
N LEU A 34 -24.82 13.01 -16.52
CA LEU A 34 -25.51 12.25 -15.49
C LEU A 34 -26.50 13.15 -14.76
N ASP A 35 -27.72 12.69 -14.58
CA ASP A 35 -28.76 13.38 -13.83
C ASP A 35 -29.33 12.45 -12.75
N PHE A 36 -29.15 12.82 -11.48
CA PHE A 36 -29.54 12.01 -10.33
C PHE A 36 -30.72 12.63 -9.61
N THR A 37 -31.76 11.81 -9.38
CA THR A 37 -32.79 12.08 -8.37
C THR A 37 -32.49 11.18 -7.17
N LEU A 38 -31.94 11.80 -6.13
CA LEU A 38 -31.32 11.11 -4.99
C LEU A 38 -32.34 10.68 -3.95
N GLY A 39 -32.18 9.49 -3.43
CA GLY A 39 -32.86 8.93 -2.28
C GLY A 39 -32.07 7.75 -1.73
N ILE A 40 -32.12 7.54 -0.41
CA ILE A 40 -31.38 6.44 0.25
C ILE A 40 -31.92 5.07 -0.17
N GLU A 41 -33.24 4.91 -0.20
CA GLU A 41 -33.89 3.64 -0.56
C GLU A 41 -33.91 3.40 -2.07
N SER A 42 -34.05 4.45 -2.86
CA SER A 42 -34.08 4.41 -4.32
C SER A 42 -33.51 5.69 -4.90
N THR A 43 -32.55 5.56 -5.80
CA THR A 43 -32.00 6.66 -6.60
C THR A 43 -32.26 6.38 -8.07
N ARG A 44 -32.81 7.36 -8.78
CA ARG A 44 -33.02 7.34 -10.24
C ARG A 44 -31.87 8.02 -10.93
N VAL A 45 -31.35 7.41 -11.98
CA VAL A 45 -30.18 7.88 -12.72
C VAL A 45 -30.54 7.97 -14.20
N ILE A 46 -30.28 9.13 -14.81
CA ILE A 46 -30.30 9.34 -16.25
C ILE A 46 -28.87 9.50 -16.71
N ASN A 47 -28.43 8.62 -17.61
CA ASN A 47 -27.13 8.70 -18.27
C ASN A 47 -27.35 9.01 -19.74
N GLU A 48 -26.86 10.16 -20.20
CA GLU A 48 -26.92 10.59 -21.59
C GLU A 48 -25.48 10.80 -22.09
N PHE A 49 -25.13 10.16 -23.21
CA PHE A 49 -23.80 10.29 -23.78
C PHE A 49 -23.85 10.24 -25.31
N ASP A 50 -22.90 10.96 -25.94
CA ASP A 50 -22.67 10.92 -27.37
C ASP A 50 -21.73 9.76 -27.71
N PHE A 51 -21.97 9.09 -28.82
CA PHE A 51 -21.10 8.01 -29.30
C PHE A 51 -20.71 8.17 -30.77
N GLU A 52 -19.56 7.63 -31.10
CA GLU A 52 -19.06 7.46 -32.47
C GLU A 52 -18.51 6.05 -32.63
N VAL A 53 -18.97 5.34 -33.65
CA VAL A 53 -18.53 3.96 -33.94
C VAL A 53 -17.07 3.95 -34.35
N VAL A 54 -16.31 3.00 -33.81
CA VAL A 54 -14.92 2.75 -34.19
C VAL A 54 -14.85 1.48 -35.03
N GLY A 55 -14.31 1.58 -36.24
CA GLY A 55 -14.30 0.46 -37.18
C GLY A 55 -15.71 0.09 -37.70
N ASP A 56 -16.02 -1.20 -37.78
CA ASP A 56 -17.25 -1.75 -38.35
C ASP A 56 -18.21 -2.32 -37.29
N ALA A 57 -18.18 -1.79 -36.05
CA ALA A 57 -19.01 -2.28 -34.97
C ALA A 57 -20.52 -2.13 -35.29
N GLN A 58 -21.28 -3.22 -35.20
CA GLN A 58 -22.72 -3.25 -35.52
C GLN A 58 -23.61 -3.08 -34.28
N SER A 59 -23.05 -3.16 -33.09
CA SER A 59 -23.77 -3.04 -31.83
C SER A 59 -22.88 -2.47 -30.75
N LEU A 60 -23.49 -1.85 -29.75
CA LEU A 60 -22.82 -1.36 -28.52
C LEU A 60 -23.25 -2.25 -27.36
N ALA A 61 -22.26 -2.92 -26.75
CA ALA A 61 -22.45 -3.70 -25.52
C ALA A 61 -21.97 -2.88 -24.31
N LEU A 62 -22.86 -2.61 -23.38
CA LEU A 62 -22.63 -1.86 -22.16
C LEU A 62 -22.62 -2.79 -20.95
N HIS A 63 -21.74 -2.52 -19.99
CA HIS A 63 -21.67 -3.23 -18.73
C HIS A 63 -22.71 -2.67 -17.75
N GLY A 64 -23.32 -3.55 -16.95
CA GLY A 64 -24.20 -3.23 -15.83
C GLY A 64 -23.93 -4.19 -14.67
N ASP A 65 -24.38 -3.84 -13.46
CA ASP A 65 -24.40 -4.73 -12.30
C ASP A 65 -25.49 -4.28 -11.31
N GLU A 66 -26.41 -5.20 -10.98
CA GLU A 66 -27.54 -4.98 -10.06
C GLU A 66 -28.45 -3.78 -10.44
N LEU A 67 -28.60 -3.49 -11.73
CA LEU A 67 -29.40 -2.37 -12.24
C LEU A 67 -30.85 -2.77 -12.54
N THR A 68 -31.78 -1.83 -12.31
CA THR A 68 -33.13 -1.89 -12.88
C THR A 68 -33.21 -0.92 -14.04
N LEU A 69 -33.35 -1.44 -15.27
CA LEU A 69 -33.54 -0.63 -16.48
C LEU A 69 -34.96 -0.07 -16.54
N ILE A 70 -35.08 1.24 -16.77
CA ILE A 70 -36.36 1.93 -16.92
C ILE A 70 -36.66 2.21 -18.39
N SER A 71 -35.71 2.82 -19.10
CA SER A 71 -35.84 3.16 -20.51
C SER A 71 -34.51 3.35 -21.21
N VAL A 72 -34.50 3.13 -22.52
CA VAL A 72 -33.38 3.47 -23.43
C VAL A 72 -33.93 4.25 -24.62
N SER A 73 -33.26 5.31 -25.00
CA SER A 73 -33.52 6.02 -26.24
C SER A 73 -32.25 6.30 -27.02
N VAL A 74 -32.36 6.27 -28.37
CA VAL A 74 -31.29 6.59 -29.31
C VAL A 74 -31.73 7.79 -30.15
N ASN A 75 -30.94 8.88 -30.15
CA ASN A 75 -31.26 10.12 -30.83
C ASN A 75 -32.69 10.67 -30.50
N GLY A 76 -33.10 10.48 -29.21
CA GLY A 76 -34.39 10.90 -28.70
C GLY A 76 -35.55 9.94 -29.02
N GLN A 77 -35.33 8.88 -29.78
CA GLN A 77 -36.36 7.84 -30.07
C GLN A 77 -36.26 6.74 -28.99
N LEU A 78 -37.37 6.53 -28.27
CA LEU A 78 -37.50 5.45 -27.27
C LEU A 78 -37.46 4.10 -27.98
N LEU A 79 -36.66 3.18 -27.47
CA LEU A 79 -36.60 1.79 -27.91
C LEU A 79 -37.61 0.95 -27.14
N ALA A 80 -38.22 0.00 -27.83
CA ALA A 80 -39.13 -0.98 -27.22
C ALA A 80 -38.33 -2.15 -26.63
N ASP A 81 -38.87 -2.81 -25.59
CA ASP A 81 -38.18 -3.92 -24.89
C ASP A 81 -37.67 -5.02 -25.82
N HIS A 82 -38.38 -5.31 -26.90
CA HIS A 82 -38.00 -6.34 -27.87
C HIS A 82 -36.83 -5.93 -28.79
N GLU A 83 -36.44 -4.65 -28.78
CA GLU A 83 -35.26 -4.11 -29.51
C GLU A 83 -34.00 -4.13 -28.66
N LEU A 84 -34.12 -4.50 -27.36
CA LEU A 84 -33.06 -4.52 -26.40
C LEU A 84 -32.73 -5.95 -25.98
N ASP A 85 -31.45 -6.27 -25.91
CA ASP A 85 -30.94 -7.45 -25.19
C ASP A 85 -30.29 -6.99 -23.92
N TYR A 86 -30.92 -7.21 -22.77
CA TYR A 86 -30.41 -6.73 -21.48
C TYR A 86 -30.69 -7.66 -20.31
N SER A 87 -29.84 -7.53 -19.30
CA SER A 87 -30.03 -8.12 -17.99
C SER A 87 -29.53 -7.10 -16.93
N SER A 88 -29.53 -7.46 -15.66
CA SER A 88 -28.89 -6.60 -14.63
C SER A 88 -27.39 -6.41 -14.86
N GLN A 89 -26.75 -7.18 -15.72
CA GLN A 89 -25.30 -7.20 -15.94
C GLN A 89 -24.85 -6.66 -17.29
N HIS A 90 -25.73 -6.60 -18.29
CA HIS A 90 -25.39 -6.07 -19.61
C HIS A 90 -26.59 -5.43 -20.29
N LEU A 91 -26.32 -4.53 -21.23
CA LEU A 91 -27.26 -3.95 -22.16
C LEU A 91 -26.62 -3.88 -23.53
N GLN A 92 -27.20 -4.58 -24.52
CA GLN A 92 -26.73 -4.53 -25.90
C GLN A 92 -27.76 -3.80 -26.77
N ILE A 93 -27.27 -2.81 -27.52
CA ILE A 93 -28.08 -2.01 -28.45
C ILE A 93 -27.50 -2.25 -29.84
N SER A 94 -28.38 -2.75 -30.74
CA SER A 94 -28.03 -3.06 -32.13
C SER A 94 -28.61 -2.03 -33.10
N GLY A 95 -28.09 -2.00 -34.34
CA GLY A 95 -28.60 -1.11 -35.38
C GLY A 95 -28.32 0.37 -35.16
N LEU A 96 -27.28 0.71 -34.41
CA LEU A 96 -26.88 2.07 -34.14
C LEU A 96 -26.36 2.77 -35.41
N PRO A 97 -26.62 4.07 -35.60
CA PRO A 97 -25.93 4.87 -36.63
C PRO A 97 -24.44 5.05 -36.28
N ASN A 98 -23.63 5.48 -37.24
CA ASN A 98 -22.19 5.69 -37.02
C ASN A 98 -21.87 6.71 -35.91
N ARG A 99 -22.83 7.60 -35.60
CA ARG A 99 -22.74 8.57 -34.49
C ARG A 99 -24.14 8.95 -34.04
N GLY A 100 -24.28 9.28 -32.79
CA GLY A 100 -25.57 9.68 -32.21
C GLY A 100 -25.46 9.92 -30.71
N SER A 101 -26.60 10.00 -30.05
CA SER A 101 -26.71 10.08 -28.61
C SER A 101 -27.54 8.92 -28.05
N ILE A 102 -27.18 8.43 -26.89
CA ILE A 102 -27.93 7.42 -26.16
C ILE A 102 -28.29 8.02 -24.80
N ARG A 103 -29.56 7.79 -24.40
CA ARG A 103 -30.06 8.13 -23.07
C ARG A 103 -30.61 6.87 -22.43
N ILE A 104 -30.05 6.52 -21.28
CA ILE A 104 -30.41 5.35 -20.48
C ILE A 104 -30.94 5.85 -19.14
N GLU A 105 -32.03 5.26 -18.69
CA GLU A 105 -32.59 5.57 -17.39
C GLU A 105 -32.64 4.29 -16.54
N THR A 106 -32.04 4.37 -15.34
CA THR A 106 -31.93 3.25 -14.39
C THR A 106 -32.42 3.65 -13.01
N GLU A 107 -32.83 2.65 -12.23
CA GLU A 107 -33.09 2.77 -10.80
C GLU A 107 -32.13 1.86 -10.03
N ILE A 108 -31.56 2.37 -8.94
CA ILE A 108 -30.65 1.67 -8.04
C ILE A 108 -31.09 1.84 -6.57
N LYS A 109 -30.65 0.93 -5.70
CA LYS A 109 -31.04 0.87 -4.27
C LYS A 109 -29.82 1.02 -3.35
N PRO A 110 -29.37 2.25 -3.06
CA PRO A 110 -28.16 2.48 -2.29
C PRO A 110 -28.15 1.85 -0.89
N ALA A 111 -29.31 1.83 -0.18
CA ALA A 111 -29.42 1.22 1.16
C ALA A 111 -29.21 -0.30 1.15
N ALA A 112 -29.51 -0.98 0.05
CA ALA A 112 -29.32 -2.41 -0.10
C ALA A 112 -27.90 -2.80 -0.54
N ASN A 113 -27.07 -1.81 -0.93
CA ASN A 113 -25.73 -2.02 -1.45
C ASN A 113 -24.71 -2.23 -0.33
N THR A 114 -24.54 -3.48 0.12
CA THR A 114 -23.56 -3.85 1.16
C THR A 114 -22.17 -4.10 0.61
N ALA A 115 -21.99 -4.19 -0.70
CA ALA A 115 -20.68 -4.33 -1.33
C ALA A 115 -19.83 -3.05 -1.23
N LEU A 116 -20.46 -1.90 -0.97
CA LEU A 116 -19.85 -0.57 -0.94
C LEU A 116 -19.12 -0.24 -2.26
N MET A 117 -19.73 -0.62 -3.39
CA MET A 117 -19.26 -0.38 -4.76
C MET A 117 -20.37 0.29 -5.58
N GLY A 118 -20.03 1.21 -6.48
CA GLY A 118 -21.03 2.07 -7.11
C GLY A 118 -21.56 3.11 -6.12
N LEU A 119 -22.84 3.46 -6.16
CA LEU A 119 -23.50 4.34 -5.20
C LEU A 119 -24.08 3.52 -4.04
N TYR A 120 -23.71 3.86 -2.80
CA TYR A 120 -24.18 3.17 -1.60
C TYR A 120 -24.51 4.15 -0.47
N ALA A 121 -25.31 3.69 0.49
CA ALA A 121 -25.66 4.45 1.66
C ALA A 121 -24.74 4.11 2.84
N SER A 122 -24.27 5.13 3.57
CA SER A 122 -23.52 5.01 4.82
C SER A 122 -23.92 6.12 5.79
N ARG A 123 -24.36 5.73 6.97
CA ARG A 123 -24.74 6.65 8.09
C ARG A 123 -25.59 7.85 7.66
N GLY A 124 -26.58 7.62 6.80
CA GLY A 124 -27.54 8.61 6.33
C GLY A 124 -27.05 9.47 5.16
N GLY A 125 -25.86 9.21 4.62
CA GLY A 125 -25.35 9.82 3.40
C GLY A 125 -25.23 8.82 2.25
N LEU A 126 -25.06 9.34 1.05
CA LEU A 126 -24.77 8.62 -0.17
C LEU A 126 -23.35 8.90 -0.62
N PHE A 127 -22.61 7.84 -0.96
CA PHE A 127 -21.20 7.89 -1.36
C PHE A 127 -20.96 6.93 -2.53
N THR A 128 -19.95 7.20 -3.32
CA THR A 128 -19.57 6.33 -4.44
C THR A 128 -18.22 5.65 -4.21
N GLN A 129 -18.07 4.45 -4.77
CA GLN A 129 -16.78 3.80 -5.06
C GLN A 129 -16.85 3.17 -6.45
N CYS A 130 -16.17 3.74 -7.43
CA CYS A 130 -16.26 3.29 -8.82
C CYS A 130 -15.05 2.48 -9.27
N GLU A 131 -13.89 2.60 -8.67
CA GLU A 131 -12.72 1.79 -9.00
C GLU A 131 -12.85 0.37 -8.39
N SER A 132 -12.57 -0.68 -9.16
CA SER A 132 -12.18 -0.71 -10.58
C SER A 132 -13.38 -0.64 -11.54
N GLU A 133 -14.47 -1.32 -11.23
CA GLU A 133 -15.61 -1.56 -12.12
C GLU A 133 -16.95 -1.27 -11.41
N GLY A 134 -16.98 -0.26 -10.53
CA GLY A 134 -18.16 0.10 -9.76
C GLY A 134 -19.12 1.06 -10.47
N PHE A 135 -18.69 1.76 -11.52
CA PHE A 135 -19.59 2.67 -12.24
C PHE A 135 -20.75 1.93 -12.91
N ARG A 136 -20.54 0.70 -13.37
CA ARG A 136 -21.58 -0.19 -13.92
C ARG A 136 -22.69 -0.55 -12.93
N ARG A 137 -22.50 -0.28 -11.62
CA ARG A 137 -23.54 -0.42 -10.58
C ARG A 137 -24.41 0.83 -10.41
N ILE A 138 -24.12 1.88 -11.18
CA ILE A 138 -24.86 3.15 -11.20
C ILE A 138 -25.75 3.24 -12.44
N THR A 139 -25.17 2.91 -13.58
CA THR A 139 -25.84 2.92 -14.88
C THR A 139 -25.11 2.01 -15.86
N TYR A 140 -25.78 1.61 -16.96
CA TYR A 140 -25.09 0.90 -18.05
C TYR A 140 -24.13 1.82 -18.77
N PHE A 141 -22.89 1.36 -18.96
CA PHE A 141 -21.83 2.13 -19.59
C PHE A 141 -20.72 1.24 -20.18
N LEU A 142 -19.87 1.78 -21.07
CA LEU A 142 -18.57 1.21 -21.42
C LEU A 142 -17.61 1.44 -20.25
N ASP A 143 -17.74 0.64 -19.20
CA ASP A 143 -17.02 0.79 -17.94
C ASP A 143 -15.62 0.22 -18.03
N ARG A 144 -14.72 0.99 -18.69
CA ARG A 144 -13.33 0.65 -19.02
C ARG A 144 -12.43 1.88 -18.82
N PRO A 145 -11.14 1.70 -18.43
CA PRO A 145 -10.23 2.82 -18.22
C PRO A 145 -9.90 3.62 -19.48
N ASP A 146 -9.93 3.00 -20.67
CA ASP A 146 -9.61 3.64 -21.95
C ASP A 146 -10.78 4.40 -22.60
N VAL A 147 -11.94 4.41 -21.96
CA VAL A 147 -13.09 5.22 -22.37
C VAL A 147 -13.08 6.51 -21.56
N MET A 148 -12.41 7.53 -22.10
CA MET A 148 -12.24 8.83 -21.47
C MET A 148 -13.24 9.83 -22.01
N ALA A 149 -14.02 10.45 -21.12
CA ALA A 149 -15.06 11.41 -21.46
C ALA A 149 -15.06 12.61 -20.50
N VAL A 150 -15.61 13.73 -20.95
CA VAL A 150 -15.92 14.91 -20.12
C VAL A 150 -17.27 14.71 -19.45
N TYR A 151 -17.33 14.90 -18.13
CA TYR A 151 -18.53 14.65 -17.34
C TYR A 151 -19.22 15.93 -16.91
N ARG A 152 -20.56 15.94 -17.04
CA ARG A 152 -21.46 16.92 -16.46
C ARG A 152 -22.45 16.19 -15.57
N VAL A 153 -22.61 16.65 -14.33
CA VAL A 153 -23.43 15.97 -13.33
C VAL A 153 -24.45 16.92 -12.75
N VAL A 154 -25.70 16.51 -12.72
CA VAL A 154 -26.80 17.20 -12.05
C VAL A 154 -27.30 16.31 -10.93
N MET A 155 -27.42 16.82 -9.74
CA MET A 155 -27.90 16.09 -8.57
C MET A 155 -29.06 16.85 -7.96
N ARG A 156 -30.18 16.15 -7.67
CA ARG A 156 -31.34 16.71 -6.95
C ARG A 156 -31.71 15.81 -5.80
N GLY A 157 -32.01 16.40 -4.65
CA GLY A 157 -32.47 15.65 -3.49
C GLY A 157 -33.10 16.53 -2.41
N PRO A 158 -33.67 15.93 -1.36
CA PRO A 158 -34.19 16.66 -0.21
C PRO A 158 -33.04 17.37 0.52
N LYS A 159 -33.14 18.69 0.66
CA LYS A 159 -32.09 19.48 1.33
C LYS A 159 -31.94 19.14 2.81
N SER A 160 -32.99 18.63 3.43
CA SER A 160 -32.96 18.19 4.83
C SER A 160 -32.16 16.89 5.04
N GLU A 161 -32.13 16.02 4.03
CA GLU A 161 -31.39 14.74 4.08
C GLU A 161 -29.96 14.94 3.57
N PHE A 162 -29.81 15.68 2.47
CA PHE A 162 -28.53 15.87 1.77
C PHE A 162 -28.22 17.36 1.63
N PRO A 163 -27.88 18.09 2.71
CA PRO A 163 -27.55 19.52 2.60
C PRO A 163 -26.31 19.81 1.75
N VAL A 164 -25.43 18.82 1.55
CA VAL A 164 -24.22 18.90 0.72
C VAL A 164 -24.35 17.93 -0.45
N LEU A 165 -24.14 18.45 -1.68
CA LEU A 165 -24.14 17.69 -2.95
C LEU A 165 -22.82 17.94 -3.67
N LEU A 166 -21.94 16.94 -3.76
CA LEU A 166 -20.61 17.04 -4.37
C LEU A 166 -20.44 16.08 -5.53
N SER A 167 -19.72 16.52 -6.57
CA SER A 167 -19.23 15.66 -7.64
C SER A 167 -17.88 16.17 -8.18
N ASN A 168 -17.35 15.49 -9.21
CA ASN A 168 -16.08 15.83 -9.83
C ASN A 168 -16.08 17.22 -10.47
N GLY A 169 -14.93 17.89 -10.47
CA GLY A 169 -14.68 19.11 -11.20
C GLY A 169 -15.14 20.37 -10.47
N ASN A 170 -15.69 21.34 -11.21
CA ASN A 170 -16.09 22.63 -10.70
C ASN A 170 -17.61 22.73 -10.55
N LEU A 171 -18.08 23.36 -9.44
CA LEU A 171 -19.49 23.66 -9.22
C LEU A 171 -19.91 24.79 -10.16
N THR A 172 -20.90 24.55 -11.02
CA THR A 172 -21.39 25.53 -12.01
C THR A 172 -22.71 26.17 -11.62
N LEU A 173 -23.56 25.46 -10.84
CA LEU A 173 -24.82 25.97 -10.30
C LEU A 173 -25.16 25.25 -9.00
N GLN A 174 -25.73 25.99 -8.05
CA GLN A 174 -26.40 25.45 -6.87
C GLN A 174 -27.60 26.33 -6.54
N GLN A 175 -28.76 25.71 -6.39
CA GLN A 175 -30.01 26.43 -6.13
C GLN A 175 -31.02 25.58 -5.36
N ASP A 176 -31.86 26.28 -4.61
CA ASP A 176 -33.02 25.67 -3.95
C ASP A 176 -34.17 25.48 -4.96
N LEU A 177 -34.88 24.39 -4.82
CA LEU A 177 -36.04 24.04 -5.62
C LEU A 177 -37.32 23.99 -4.75
N PRO A 178 -38.53 24.07 -5.36
CA PRO A 178 -39.77 23.92 -4.64
C PRO A 178 -39.85 22.58 -3.89
N GLY A 179 -40.63 22.52 -2.82
CA GLY A 179 -40.86 21.30 -2.04
C GLY A 179 -39.73 20.87 -1.12
N GLY A 180 -38.81 21.77 -0.76
CA GLY A 180 -37.67 21.45 0.11
C GLY A 180 -36.54 20.68 -0.58
N LEU A 181 -36.59 20.62 -1.91
CA LEU A 181 -35.52 20.09 -2.73
C LEU A 181 -34.45 21.14 -3.01
N HIS A 182 -33.29 20.70 -3.43
CA HIS A 182 -32.25 21.54 -4.02
C HIS A 182 -31.48 20.76 -5.09
N GLU A 183 -30.74 21.47 -5.92
CA GLU A 183 -29.89 20.87 -6.93
C GLU A 183 -28.50 21.50 -6.96
N ALA A 184 -27.52 20.70 -7.41
CA ALA A 184 -26.16 21.12 -7.73
C ALA A 184 -25.75 20.59 -9.10
N HIS A 185 -25.08 21.47 -9.89
CA HIS A 185 -24.54 21.11 -11.21
C HIS A 185 -23.02 21.19 -11.16
N TRP A 186 -22.37 20.12 -11.62
CA TRP A 186 -20.93 20.00 -11.64
C TRP A 186 -20.42 19.76 -13.06
N HIS A 187 -19.25 20.25 -13.36
CA HIS A 187 -18.54 20.07 -14.64
C HIS A 187 -17.07 19.78 -14.41
N ASP A 188 -16.64 18.59 -14.80
CA ASP A 188 -15.23 18.24 -14.89
C ASP A 188 -14.78 18.47 -16.33
N PRO A 189 -13.92 19.47 -16.61
CA PRO A 189 -13.55 19.82 -17.98
C PRO A 189 -12.50 18.87 -18.58
N PHE A 190 -11.90 18.00 -17.76
CA PHE A 190 -10.89 17.06 -18.21
C PHE A 190 -11.51 15.70 -18.54
N PRO A 191 -11.14 15.09 -19.69
CA PRO A 191 -11.55 13.72 -19.98
C PRO A 191 -11.04 12.76 -18.89
N LYS A 192 -11.91 11.90 -18.40
CA LYS A 192 -11.58 10.87 -17.43
C LYS A 192 -12.37 9.59 -17.69
N PRO A 193 -11.85 8.42 -17.29
CA PRO A 193 -12.61 7.17 -17.30
C PRO A 193 -13.70 7.17 -16.21
N SER A 194 -14.65 6.25 -16.34
CA SER A 194 -15.77 6.07 -15.43
C SER A 194 -15.38 5.71 -14.01
N TYR A 195 -14.26 5.02 -13.81
CA TYR A 195 -13.82 4.63 -12.46
C TYR A 195 -13.43 5.83 -11.57
N LEU A 196 -13.12 6.99 -12.17
CA LEU A 196 -12.83 8.24 -11.46
C LEU A 196 -14.06 9.07 -11.11
N PHE A 197 -15.25 8.62 -11.53
CA PHE A 197 -16.50 9.29 -11.18
C PHE A 197 -16.75 9.22 -9.68
N ALA A 198 -17.16 10.36 -9.10
CA ALA A 198 -17.59 10.42 -7.70
C ALA A 198 -18.83 11.29 -7.51
N LEU A 199 -19.65 10.87 -6.54
CA LEU A 199 -20.81 11.59 -6.04
C LEU A 199 -20.86 11.43 -4.52
N VAL A 200 -21.14 12.55 -3.81
CA VAL A 200 -21.44 12.56 -2.38
C VAL A 200 -22.70 13.38 -2.15
N ALA A 201 -23.64 12.84 -1.39
CA ALA A 201 -24.80 13.55 -0.92
C ALA A 201 -25.02 13.23 0.56
N ALA A 202 -24.76 14.18 1.45
CA ALA A 202 -24.75 13.88 2.88
C ALA A 202 -24.86 15.15 3.74
N HIS A 203 -25.06 14.96 5.05
CA HIS A 203 -24.96 16.01 6.05
C HIS A 203 -23.51 16.14 6.50
N LEU A 204 -22.75 17.08 5.93
CA LEU A 204 -21.34 17.30 6.16
C LEU A 204 -21.07 18.77 6.48
N ASP A 205 -20.07 18.99 7.35
CA ASP A 205 -19.41 20.27 7.52
C ASP A 205 -18.05 20.27 6.81
N ARG A 206 -17.45 21.43 6.60
CA ARG A 206 -16.18 21.53 5.87
C ARG A 206 -15.21 22.49 6.54
N LEU A 207 -13.95 22.13 6.42
CA LEU A 207 -12.81 23.01 6.63
C LEU A 207 -12.28 23.42 5.26
N GLU A 208 -12.00 24.72 5.03
CA GLU A 208 -11.57 25.19 3.72
C GLU A 208 -10.47 26.25 3.79
N GLU A 209 -9.61 26.26 2.79
CA GLU A 209 -8.55 27.25 2.60
C GLU A 209 -8.34 27.53 1.11
N THR A 210 -8.05 28.78 0.76
CA THR A 210 -7.68 29.16 -0.60
C THR A 210 -6.17 29.22 -0.70
N ILE A 211 -5.60 28.54 -1.71
CA ILE A 211 -4.19 28.62 -2.06
C ILE A 211 -3.99 29.40 -3.36
N THR A 212 -2.74 29.79 -3.61
CA THR A 212 -2.30 30.35 -4.89
C THR A 212 -1.21 29.44 -5.46
N THR A 213 -1.42 28.89 -6.64
CA THR A 213 -0.44 28.02 -7.33
C THR A 213 0.74 28.84 -7.83
N LYS A 214 1.79 28.19 -8.30
CA LYS A 214 3.00 28.82 -8.84
C LYS A 214 2.72 29.76 -10.01
N SER A 215 1.73 29.45 -10.86
CA SER A 215 1.31 30.33 -11.98
C SER A 215 0.44 31.52 -11.55
N GLY A 216 0.06 31.61 -10.26
CA GLY A 216 -0.82 32.64 -9.73
C GLY A 216 -2.31 32.30 -9.77
N LYS A 217 -2.70 31.09 -10.18
CA LYS A 217 -4.08 30.60 -10.14
C LYS A 217 -4.52 30.40 -8.67
N ARG A 218 -5.73 30.87 -8.34
CA ARG A 218 -6.34 30.59 -7.05
C ARG A 218 -7.12 29.30 -7.09
N ALA A 219 -6.96 28.45 -6.08
CA ALA A 219 -7.69 27.21 -5.91
C ALA A 219 -8.21 27.05 -4.49
N LEU A 220 -9.42 26.51 -4.35
CA LEU A 220 -10.09 26.27 -3.07
C LEU A 220 -9.86 24.82 -2.64
N LEU A 221 -9.24 24.61 -1.48
CA LEU A 221 -9.07 23.33 -0.85
C LEU A 221 -10.13 23.11 0.21
N GLN A 222 -10.80 21.95 0.21
CA GLN A 222 -11.90 21.67 1.11
C GLN A 222 -11.79 20.26 1.68
N VAL A 223 -11.94 20.09 2.99
CA VAL A 223 -12.06 18.80 3.65
C VAL A 223 -13.43 18.72 4.30
N TYR A 224 -14.22 17.74 3.89
CA TYR A 224 -15.57 17.50 4.36
C TYR A 224 -15.59 16.32 5.33
N THR A 225 -16.25 16.51 6.47
CA THR A 225 -16.46 15.48 7.49
C THR A 225 -17.86 15.56 8.03
N ARG A 226 -18.27 14.59 8.84
CA ARG A 226 -19.44 14.76 9.69
C ARG A 226 -19.22 15.97 10.63
N PRO A 227 -20.28 16.66 11.08
CA PRO A 227 -20.14 17.84 11.94
C PRO A 227 -19.30 17.59 13.21
N GLU A 228 -19.51 16.42 13.85
CA GLU A 228 -18.80 16.04 15.08
C GLU A 228 -17.31 15.78 14.87
N ASP A 229 -16.87 15.52 13.66
CA ASP A 229 -15.49 15.16 13.32
C ASP A 229 -14.68 16.36 12.78
N LEU A 230 -15.31 17.50 12.50
CA LEU A 230 -14.69 18.63 11.78
C LEU A 230 -13.39 19.13 12.45
N ALA A 231 -13.36 19.16 13.77
CA ALA A 231 -12.19 19.62 14.52
C ALA A 231 -10.93 18.76 14.28
N GLN A 232 -11.09 17.52 13.79
CA GLN A 232 -10.02 16.57 13.53
C GLN A 232 -9.51 16.62 12.07
N ALA A 233 -10.09 17.45 11.20
CA ALA A 233 -9.77 17.51 9.77
C ALA A 233 -8.54 18.39 9.43
N GLY A 234 -8.03 19.15 10.40
CA GLY A 234 -7.00 20.18 10.15
C GLY A 234 -5.70 19.63 9.59
N PHE A 235 -5.26 18.47 10.08
CA PHE A 235 -4.00 17.87 9.61
C PHE A 235 -4.09 17.37 8.16
N ALA A 236 -5.22 16.79 7.75
CA ALA A 236 -5.45 16.38 6.36
C ALA A 236 -5.42 17.58 5.39
N LEU A 237 -6.02 18.71 5.76
CA LEU A 237 -5.96 19.94 4.95
C LEU A 237 -4.52 20.45 4.80
N GLN A 238 -3.72 20.45 5.88
CA GLN A 238 -2.32 20.85 5.82
C GLN A 238 -1.47 19.87 4.99
N SER A 239 -1.74 18.58 5.10
CA SER A 239 -1.07 17.54 4.29
C SER A 239 -1.35 17.73 2.80
N LEU A 240 -2.62 17.98 2.42
CA LEU A 240 -2.99 18.30 1.04
C LEU A 240 -2.22 19.51 0.50
N LYS A 241 -2.15 20.58 1.28
CA LYS A 241 -1.45 21.80 0.91
C LYS A 241 0.06 21.54 0.71
N ARG A 242 0.69 20.77 1.59
CA ARG A 242 2.10 20.38 1.48
C ARG A 242 2.33 19.54 0.22
N ALA A 243 1.46 18.58 -0.07
CA ALA A 243 1.53 17.74 -1.27
C ALA A 243 1.44 18.56 -2.57
N ILE A 244 0.51 19.53 -2.65
CA ILE A 244 0.36 20.42 -3.80
C ILE A 244 1.65 21.21 -4.05
N PHE A 245 2.19 21.86 -3.04
CA PHE A 245 3.39 22.69 -3.20
C PHE A 245 4.66 21.87 -3.47
N TRP A 246 4.73 20.64 -2.93
CA TRP A 246 5.83 19.75 -3.24
C TRP A 246 5.79 19.30 -4.71
N ASP A 247 4.62 18.98 -5.25
CA ASP A 247 4.44 18.56 -6.64
C ASP A 247 4.78 19.69 -7.62
N GLU A 248 4.33 20.90 -7.31
CA GLU A 248 4.72 22.11 -8.07
C GLU A 248 6.25 22.32 -8.08
N LYS A 249 6.90 22.12 -6.95
CA LYS A 249 8.36 22.28 -6.79
C LYS A 249 9.13 21.16 -7.46
N ARG A 250 8.73 19.91 -7.22
CA ARG A 250 9.47 18.70 -7.65
C ARG A 250 9.27 18.40 -9.13
N TYR A 251 8.03 18.51 -9.63
CA TYR A 251 7.65 18.13 -10.98
C TYR A 251 7.08 19.27 -11.84
N GLY A 252 6.82 20.42 -11.26
CA GLY A 252 6.20 21.54 -11.97
C GLY A 252 4.71 21.31 -12.27
N LEU A 253 4.08 20.38 -11.57
CA LEU A 253 2.68 19.99 -11.75
C LEU A 253 1.79 20.81 -10.83
N GLU A 254 0.97 21.69 -11.39
CA GLU A 254 0.03 22.51 -10.63
C GLU A 254 -1.35 21.86 -10.55
N LEU A 255 -2.12 22.21 -9.53
CA LEU A 255 -3.53 21.83 -9.46
C LEU A 255 -4.28 22.43 -10.64
N ASP A 256 -4.89 21.57 -11.47
CA ASP A 256 -5.54 21.94 -12.73
C ASP A 256 -7.01 22.38 -12.57
N LEU A 257 -7.66 22.09 -11.43
CA LEU A 257 -9.03 22.52 -11.10
C LEU A 257 -9.06 23.80 -10.25
N GLU A 258 -10.23 24.43 -10.15
CA GLU A 258 -10.45 25.61 -9.28
C GLU A 258 -10.65 25.23 -7.83
N ARG A 259 -10.88 23.96 -7.56
CA ARG A 259 -11.04 23.37 -6.24
C ARG A 259 -10.52 21.96 -6.15
N PHE A 260 -10.21 21.54 -4.93
CA PHE A 260 -9.89 20.17 -4.60
C PHE A 260 -10.59 19.80 -3.29
N MET A 261 -11.29 18.68 -3.30
CA MET A 261 -12.14 18.24 -2.20
C MET A 261 -11.69 16.88 -1.69
N ILE A 262 -11.63 16.74 -0.37
CA ILE A 262 -11.48 15.48 0.36
C ILE A 262 -12.76 15.26 1.16
N VAL A 263 -13.31 14.05 1.15
CA VAL A 263 -14.46 13.68 1.96
C VAL A 263 -14.12 12.46 2.82
N ALA A 264 -14.30 12.58 4.13
CA ALA A 264 -14.15 11.48 5.08
C ALA A 264 -15.40 10.59 5.07
N VAL A 265 -15.26 9.33 4.66
CA VAL A 265 -16.33 8.35 4.54
C VAL A 265 -16.25 7.35 5.68
N PRO A 266 -17.33 7.15 6.47
CA PRO A 266 -17.31 6.26 7.63
C PRO A 266 -17.13 4.77 7.29
N ASP A 267 -17.82 4.29 6.24
CA ASP A 267 -17.77 2.90 5.80
C ASP A 267 -17.16 2.87 4.39
N PHE A 268 -15.88 2.49 4.32
CA PHE A 268 -15.09 2.52 3.10
C PHE A 268 -14.20 1.28 2.98
N ASN A 269 -14.22 0.62 1.82
CA ASN A 269 -13.48 -0.63 1.59
C ASN A 269 -11.98 -0.47 1.53
N SER A 270 -11.49 0.69 1.10
CA SER A 270 -10.09 0.99 0.85
C SER A 270 -9.55 2.04 1.83
N GLY A 271 -8.32 2.49 1.65
CA GLY A 271 -7.73 3.63 2.35
C GLY A 271 -8.33 4.93 1.87
N ALA A 272 -8.23 5.16 0.58
CA ALA A 272 -8.80 6.32 -0.10
C ALA A 272 -9.05 6.02 -1.58
N MET A 273 -9.47 7.03 -2.34
CA MET A 273 -9.73 6.96 -3.78
C MET A 273 -9.52 8.32 -4.43
N GLU A 274 -8.75 8.35 -5.50
CA GLU A 274 -8.29 9.53 -6.22
C GLU A 274 -9.32 10.17 -7.16
N ASN A 275 -10.60 9.95 -7.01
CA ASN A 275 -11.62 10.53 -7.91
C ASN A 275 -11.33 11.99 -8.23
N LYS A 276 -11.25 12.34 -9.52
CA LYS A 276 -10.76 13.64 -10.01
C LYS A 276 -11.40 14.82 -9.31
N GLY A 277 -10.62 15.56 -8.50
CA GLY A 277 -11.05 16.74 -7.77
C GLY A 277 -11.98 16.50 -6.57
N LEU A 278 -12.40 15.26 -6.31
CA LEU A 278 -13.24 14.86 -5.18
C LEU A 278 -12.75 13.51 -4.65
N ASN A 279 -11.67 13.53 -3.89
CA ASN A 279 -11.13 12.32 -3.30
C ASN A 279 -11.99 11.83 -2.12
N LEU A 280 -12.23 10.53 -2.07
CA LEU A 280 -12.98 9.88 -0.99
C LEU A 280 -12.03 9.08 -0.10
N PHE A 281 -12.09 9.33 1.19
CA PHE A 281 -11.15 8.77 2.16
C PHE A 281 -11.87 7.99 3.25
N ASN A 282 -11.36 6.86 3.63
CA ASN A 282 -11.68 6.28 4.92
C ASN A 282 -11.35 7.31 6.02
N THR A 283 -12.25 7.47 6.98
CA THR A 283 -12.05 8.40 8.11
C THR A 283 -10.69 8.26 8.80
N LYS A 284 -10.12 7.05 8.80
CA LYS A 284 -8.80 6.75 9.35
C LYS A 284 -7.68 7.60 8.74
N PHE A 285 -7.82 8.02 7.47
CA PHE A 285 -6.81 8.79 6.74
C PHE A 285 -7.19 10.28 6.56
N VAL A 286 -8.11 10.77 7.40
CA VAL A 286 -8.49 12.19 7.47
C VAL A 286 -8.46 12.72 8.90
N LEU A 287 -8.99 11.94 9.86
CA LEU A 287 -9.29 12.42 11.20
C LEU A 287 -8.09 12.20 12.12
N ALA A 288 -7.53 13.30 12.64
CA ALA A 288 -6.44 13.26 13.59
C ALA A 288 -6.63 14.23 14.75
N ASP A 289 -6.54 13.71 15.96
CA ASP A 289 -6.41 14.44 17.21
C ASP A 289 -5.37 13.72 18.07
N PRO A 290 -4.49 14.41 18.81
CA PRO A 290 -3.46 13.76 19.62
C PRO A 290 -3.97 12.73 20.62
N GLN A 291 -5.22 12.85 21.09
CA GLN A 291 -5.81 11.91 22.03
C GLN A 291 -6.40 10.67 21.36
N THR A 292 -6.66 10.67 20.06
CA THR A 292 -7.33 9.59 19.33
C THR A 292 -6.48 8.99 18.20
N ALA A 293 -5.50 9.74 17.68
CA ALA A 293 -4.61 9.33 16.61
C ALA A 293 -3.17 9.14 17.12
N THR A 294 -2.53 8.07 16.66
CA THR A 294 -1.12 7.77 16.91
C THR A 294 -0.21 8.47 15.90
N ASP A 295 1.09 8.51 16.15
CA ASP A 295 2.09 9.01 15.17
C ASP A 295 1.97 8.28 13.83
N ILE A 296 1.71 6.97 13.85
CA ILE A 296 1.48 6.17 12.63
C ILE A 296 0.23 6.61 11.90
N ASP A 297 -0.83 7.02 12.61
CA ASP A 297 -2.04 7.55 11.96
C ASP A 297 -1.76 8.91 11.30
N TYR A 298 -0.99 9.80 11.95
CA TYR A 298 -0.57 11.08 11.35
C TYR A 298 0.29 10.86 10.11
N ASP A 299 1.29 9.98 10.18
CA ASP A 299 2.11 9.59 9.02
C ASP A 299 1.27 9.03 7.89
N GLY A 300 0.31 8.14 8.21
CA GLY A 300 -0.61 7.57 7.23
C GLY A 300 -1.53 8.61 6.59
N ILE A 301 -2.00 9.62 7.33
CA ILE A 301 -2.80 10.72 6.76
C ILE A 301 -1.94 11.52 5.77
N GLU A 302 -0.73 11.92 6.15
CA GLU A 302 0.15 12.70 5.27
C GLU A 302 0.49 11.94 3.98
N SER A 303 0.89 10.68 4.08
CA SER A 303 1.24 9.84 2.94
C SER A 303 0.04 9.58 2.03
N VAL A 304 -1.11 9.15 2.57
CA VAL A 304 -2.28 8.81 1.74
C VAL A 304 -2.91 10.06 1.12
N VAL A 305 -2.96 11.20 1.82
CA VAL A 305 -3.42 12.46 1.22
C VAL A 305 -2.51 12.89 0.06
N ALA A 306 -1.21 12.70 0.19
CA ALA A 306 -0.26 12.99 -0.89
C ALA A 306 -0.42 12.01 -2.05
N HIS A 307 -0.58 10.70 -1.77
CA HIS A 307 -0.82 9.66 -2.76
C HIS A 307 -2.03 10.00 -3.64
N GLU A 308 -3.18 10.27 -3.03
CA GLU A 308 -4.42 10.58 -3.76
C GLU A 308 -4.31 11.91 -4.54
N TYR A 309 -3.62 12.90 -3.98
CA TYR A 309 -3.37 14.13 -4.72
C TYR A 309 -2.45 13.90 -5.93
N PHE A 310 -1.38 13.11 -5.79
CA PHE A 310 -0.44 12.86 -6.89
C PHE A 310 -1.06 12.08 -8.03
N HIS A 311 -2.08 11.28 -7.77
CA HIS A 311 -2.91 10.68 -8.80
C HIS A 311 -3.60 11.70 -9.69
N ASN A 312 -3.77 12.95 -9.28
CA ASN A 312 -4.38 13.97 -10.15
C ASN A 312 -3.69 14.05 -11.52
N TRP A 313 -2.38 13.79 -11.57
CA TRP A 313 -1.57 13.70 -12.78
C TRP A 313 -1.26 12.25 -13.18
N THR A 314 -0.75 11.44 -12.27
CA THR A 314 -0.37 10.04 -12.52
C THR A 314 -1.49 9.07 -12.16
N GLY A 315 -2.51 9.01 -12.99
CA GLY A 315 -3.72 8.21 -12.82
C GLY A 315 -4.96 8.90 -13.42
N ASN A 316 -5.10 10.22 -13.26
CA ASN A 316 -6.28 10.97 -13.71
C ASN A 316 -6.05 11.68 -15.04
N ARG A 317 -5.03 12.53 -15.17
CA ARG A 317 -4.67 13.20 -16.42
C ARG A 317 -4.06 12.22 -17.41
N ILE A 318 -3.20 11.34 -16.96
CA ILE A 318 -2.72 10.19 -17.72
C ILE A 318 -3.16 8.95 -16.96
N THR A 319 -3.97 8.11 -17.59
CA THR A 319 -4.54 6.92 -16.95
C THR A 319 -4.07 5.62 -17.61
N CYS A 320 -4.50 4.49 -17.06
CA CYS A 320 -4.21 3.16 -17.57
C CYS A 320 -5.07 2.84 -18.79
N ARG A 321 -4.50 2.24 -19.85
CA ARG A 321 -5.26 1.74 -20.99
C ARG A 321 -6.23 0.61 -20.59
N ASP A 322 -5.77 -0.26 -19.71
CA ASP A 322 -6.51 -1.41 -19.20
C ASP A 322 -6.01 -1.74 -17.79
N TRP A 323 -6.72 -2.58 -17.07
CA TRP A 323 -6.41 -2.91 -15.67
C TRP A 323 -5.09 -3.68 -15.48
N PHE A 324 -4.52 -4.27 -16.56
CA PHE A 324 -3.19 -4.87 -16.47
C PHE A 324 -2.09 -3.83 -16.28
N GLN A 325 -2.35 -2.60 -16.66
CA GLN A 325 -1.41 -1.47 -16.50
C GLN A 325 -1.50 -0.81 -15.11
N LEU A 326 -2.21 -1.39 -14.15
CA LEU A 326 -2.52 -0.76 -12.86
C LEU A 326 -1.27 -0.19 -12.14
N THR A 327 -0.13 -0.89 -12.18
CA THR A 327 1.13 -0.41 -11.59
C THR A 327 1.63 0.90 -12.21
N LEU A 328 1.20 1.23 -13.44
CA LEU A 328 1.55 2.50 -14.10
C LEU A 328 1.06 3.71 -13.29
N LYS A 329 -0.11 3.60 -12.68
CA LYS A 329 -0.60 4.64 -11.77
C LYS A 329 -0.18 4.37 -10.33
N GLU A 330 -0.37 3.17 -9.82
CA GLU A 330 -0.15 2.86 -8.42
C GLU A 330 1.33 2.84 -8.03
N GLY A 331 2.15 2.08 -8.74
CA GLY A 331 3.58 2.01 -8.44
C GLY A 331 4.29 3.36 -8.61
N LEU A 332 3.94 4.13 -9.64
CA LEU A 332 4.48 5.46 -9.84
C LEU A 332 4.04 6.43 -8.73
N THR A 333 2.80 6.34 -8.27
CA THR A 333 2.27 7.24 -7.24
C THR A 333 2.78 6.85 -5.85
N VAL A 334 2.91 5.57 -5.51
CA VAL A 334 3.59 5.12 -4.27
C VAL A 334 5.05 5.57 -4.24
N PHE A 335 5.77 5.51 -5.36
CA PHE A 335 7.11 6.08 -5.44
C PHE A 335 7.12 7.58 -5.14
N ARG A 336 6.16 8.34 -5.70
CA ARG A 336 6.07 9.79 -5.50
C ARG A 336 5.69 10.15 -4.05
N ASP A 337 4.76 9.44 -3.43
CA ASP A 337 4.38 9.68 -2.04
C ASP A 337 5.50 9.28 -1.05
N SER A 338 6.28 8.24 -1.35
CA SER A 338 7.47 7.87 -0.58
C SER A 338 8.56 8.94 -0.63
N GLU A 339 8.82 9.52 -1.82
CA GLU A 339 9.75 10.64 -1.98
C GLU A 339 9.24 11.90 -1.25
N PHE A 340 7.94 12.18 -1.33
CA PHE A 340 7.30 13.26 -0.59
C PHE A 340 7.46 13.07 0.92
N SER A 341 7.10 11.92 1.46
CA SER A 341 7.18 11.62 2.89
C SER A 341 8.62 11.72 3.41
N ALA A 342 9.60 11.27 2.60
CA ALA A 342 11.02 11.42 2.93
C ALA A 342 11.48 12.89 2.93
N ASP A 343 11.00 13.69 1.95
CA ASP A 343 11.30 15.12 1.88
C ASP A 343 10.65 15.88 3.06
N MET A 344 9.41 15.55 3.42
CA MET A 344 8.71 16.16 4.56
C MET A 344 9.37 15.79 5.89
N ALA A 345 9.79 14.54 6.05
CA ALA A 345 10.52 14.10 7.24
C ALA A 345 11.89 14.80 7.39
N ALA A 346 12.49 15.23 6.30
CA ALA A 346 13.79 15.92 6.29
C ALA A 346 13.69 17.46 6.36
N GLU A 347 12.50 18.02 6.20
CA GLU A 347 12.28 19.46 6.09
C GLU A 347 12.71 20.21 7.35
N GLY A 348 13.52 21.27 7.18
CA GLY A 348 13.99 22.12 8.29
C GLY A 348 15.04 21.48 9.19
N LEU A 349 15.48 20.25 8.93
CA LEU A 349 16.51 19.58 9.73
C LEU A 349 17.93 19.90 9.25
N SER A 350 18.93 19.68 10.13
CA SER A 350 20.32 19.69 9.71
C SER A 350 20.61 18.59 8.70
N PRO A 351 21.64 18.70 7.84
CA PRO A 351 21.93 17.66 6.84
C PRO A 351 22.06 16.25 7.43
N GLN A 352 22.66 16.11 8.59
CA GLN A 352 22.80 14.82 9.27
C GLN A 352 21.48 14.28 9.79
N ALA A 353 20.66 15.11 10.44
CA ALA A 353 19.34 14.72 10.92
C ALA A 353 18.39 14.41 9.74
N ALA A 354 18.46 15.18 8.66
CA ALA A 354 17.71 14.94 7.43
C ALA A 354 18.05 13.58 6.79
N ALA A 355 19.36 13.24 6.74
CA ALA A 355 19.79 11.93 6.25
C ALA A 355 19.25 10.79 7.13
N SER A 356 19.27 10.93 8.44
CA SER A 356 18.70 9.94 9.37
C SER A 356 17.19 9.80 9.20
N ALA A 357 16.46 10.91 9.09
CA ALA A 357 15.00 10.89 8.89
C ALA A 357 14.62 10.20 7.57
N ARG A 358 15.34 10.47 6.47
CA ARG A 358 15.15 9.76 5.19
C ARG A 358 15.45 8.27 5.31
N ALA A 359 16.51 7.90 6.03
CA ALA A 359 16.85 6.50 6.25
C ALA A 359 15.76 5.76 7.03
N VAL A 360 15.14 6.40 8.04
CA VAL A 360 14.00 5.80 8.77
C VAL A 360 12.84 5.53 7.81
N ARG A 361 12.45 6.50 6.97
CA ARG A 361 11.39 6.30 5.97
C ARG A 361 11.73 5.19 4.97
N ARG A 362 13.00 5.11 4.55
CA ARG A 362 13.45 4.02 3.68
C ARG A 362 13.37 2.66 4.36
N ILE A 363 13.78 2.57 5.60
CA ILE A 363 13.66 1.36 6.43
C ILE A 363 12.20 0.93 6.53
N ASP A 364 11.28 1.85 6.82
CA ASP A 364 9.85 1.57 6.93
C ASP A 364 9.28 1.00 5.62
N SER A 365 9.59 1.62 4.47
CA SER A 365 9.18 1.13 3.14
C SER A 365 9.71 -0.28 2.87
N VAL A 366 10.97 -0.55 3.16
CA VAL A 366 11.58 -1.88 2.96
C VAL A 366 11.00 -2.91 3.95
N CYS A 367 10.67 -2.51 5.17
CA CYS A 367 9.96 -3.39 6.11
C CYS A 367 8.60 -3.82 5.57
N VAL A 368 7.81 -2.89 4.98
CA VAL A 368 6.53 -3.20 4.32
C VAL A 368 6.75 -4.15 3.14
N LEU A 369 7.71 -3.84 2.26
CA LEU A 369 8.04 -4.70 1.11
C LEU A 369 8.36 -6.13 1.56
N ARG A 370 9.23 -6.30 2.57
CA ARG A 370 9.65 -7.60 3.09
C ARG A 370 8.56 -8.34 3.85
N ALA A 371 7.66 -7.63 4.54
CA ALA A 371 6.58 -8.23 5.32
C ALA A 371 5.34 -8.58 4.49
N ALA A 372 5.08 -7.88 3.39
CA ALA A 372 3.89 -8.06 2.58
C ALA A 372 4.20 -8.57 1.15
N GLN A 373 5.11 -7.91 0.43
CA GLN A 373 5.33 -8.17 -0.99
C GLN A 373 6.20 -9.41 -1.25
N PHE A 374 7.27 -9.64 -0.50
CA PHE A 374 8.09 -10.85 -0.65
C PHE A 374 7.30 -12.14 -0.33
N PRO A 375 6.47 -12.17 0.74
CA PRO A 375 5.53 -13.28 0.94
C PRO A 375 4.55 -13.48 -0.21
N GLU A 376 4.05 -12.40 -0.82
CA GLU A 376 3.16 -12.48 -1.98
C GLU A 376 3.87 -13.05 -3.20
N ASP A 377 5.10 -12.61 -3.48
CA ASP A 377 5.93 -13.14 -4.56
C ASP A 377 6.27 -14.64 -4.42
N SER A 378 6.33 -15.14 -3.19
CA SER A 378 6.61 -16.56 -2.90
C SER A 378 5.34 -17.39 -2.67
N GLY A 379 4.16 -16.78 -2.77
CA GLY A 379 2.86 -17.39 -2.47
C GLY A 379 2.05 -17.73 -3.73
N PRO A 380 0.84 -18.30 -3.53
CA PRO A 380 -0.04 -18.75 -4.62
C PRO A 380 -0.58 -17.62 -5.49
N MET A 381 -0.58 -16.40 -4.98
CA MET A 381 -0.97 -15.20 -5.70
C MET A 381 0.20 -14.47 -6.38
N SER A 382 1.37 -15.12 -6.48
CA SER A 382 2.53 -14.55 -7.17
C SER A 382 2.20 -14.16 -8.61
N HIS A 383 2.51 -12.92 -8.98
CA HIS A 383 2.29 -12.38 -10.30
C HIS A 383 3.31 -11.28 -10.62
N PRO A 384 3.54 -10.94 -11.90
CA PRO A 384 4.31 -9.75 -12.26
C PRO A 384 3.64 -8.46 -11.78
N ILE A 385 4.39 -7.35 -11.68
CA ILE A 385 3.78 -6.03 -11.41
C ILE A 385 2.78 -5.62 -12.49
N ARG A 386 2.89 -6.20 -13.69
CA ARG A 386 1.91 -6.16 -14.77
C ARG A 386 1.38 -7.59 -15.00
N PRO A 387 0.26 -7.98 -14.39
CA PRO A 387 -0.29 -9.33 -14.50
C PRO A 387 -0.59 -9.73 -15.96
N ASP A 388 -0.52 -11.02 -16.26
CA ASP A 388 -0.88 -11.55 -17.59
C ASP A 388 -2.37 -11.93 -17.69
N SER A 389 -3.00 -12.21 -16.54
CA SER A 389 -4.40 -12.61 -16.47
C SER A 389 -4.97 -12.41 -15.08
N TYR A 390 -6.29 -12.26 -14.99
CA TYR A 390 -7.05 -12.24 -13.73
C TYR A 390 -8.46 -12.83 -13.95
N GLN A 391 -9.10 -13.26 -12.86
CA GLN A 391 -10.53 -13.58 -12.84
C GLN A 391 -11.32 -12.42 -12.22
N GLU A 392 -10.79 -11.86 -11.11
CA GLU A 392 -11.36 -10.71 -10.44
C GLU A 392 -10.25 -9.64 -10.25
N ILE A 393 -10.41 -8.51 -10.91
CA ILE A 393 -9.37 -7.45 -10.89
C ILE A 393 -9.12 -6.91 -9.48
N ARG A 394 -10.12 -6.87 -8.61
CA ARG A 394 -9.99 -6.35 -7.23
C ARG A 394 -9.00 -7.14 -6.38
N ASN A 395 -8.72 -8.41 -6.75
CA ASN A 395 -7.69 -9.22 -6.10
C ASN A 395 -6.26 -8.82 -6.47
N PHE A 396 -6.08 -7.95 -7.49
CA PHE A 396 -4.76 -7.50 -7.98
C PHE A 396 -4.35 -6.11 -7.49
N TYR A 397 -5.09 -5.52 -6.57
CA TYR A 397 -4.66 -4.36 -5.78
C TYR A 397 -3.74 -4.87 -4.65
N THR A 398 -2.53 -5.25 -5.02
CA THR A 398 -1.60 -6.08 -4.26
C THR A 398 -0.34 -5.32 -3.90
N ALA A 399 0.40 -5.80 -2.88
CA ALA A 399 1.71 -5.25 -2.56
C ALA A 399 2.69 -5.35 -3.75
N THR A 400 2.52 -6.32 -4.64
CA THR A 400 3.32 -6.43 -5.87
C THR A 400 3.08 -5.27 -6.82
N VAL A 401 1.82 -4.91 -7.08
CA VAL A 401 1.47 -3.81 -7.98
C VAL A 401 1.89 -2.46 -7.40
N TYR A 402 1.72 -2.25 -6.11
CA TYR A 402 1.98 -1.00 -5.39
C TYR A 402 3.45 -0.88 -4.98
N GLU A 403 3.91 -1.71 -4.04
CA GLU A 403 5.22 -1.57 -3.40
C GLU A 403 6.38 -1.99 -4.33
N LYS A 404 6.28 -3.19 -4.95
CA LYS A 404 7.29 -3.60 -5.93
C LYS A 404 7.26 -2.72 -7.17
N GLY A 405 6.06 -2.28 -7.59
CA GLY A 405 5.92 -1.27 -8.64
C GLY A 405 6.71 0.01 -8.33
N ALA A 406 6.56 0.54 -7.12
CA ALA A 406 7.31 1.72 -6.66
C ALA A 406 8.83 1.47 -6.63
N GLU A 407 9.27 0.29 -6.19
CA GLU A 407 10.70 -0.06 -6.19
C GLU A 407 11.27 -0.16 -7.62
N VAL A 408 10.50 -0.62 -8.58
CA VAL A 408 10.90 -0.62 -10.01
C VAL A 408 11.05 0.81 -10.52
N ILE A 409 10.17 1.73 -10.13
CA ILE A 409 10.31 3.16 -10.46
C ILE A 409 11.54 3.77 -9.76
N ARG A 410 11.79 3.41 -8.50
CA ARG A 410 13.00 3.83 -7.77
C ARG A 410 14.27 3.38 -8.45
N MET A 411 14.34 2.13 -8.92
CA MET A 411 15.46 1.66 -9.74
C MET A 411 15.66 2.49 -10.99
N LEU A 412 14.59 2.89 -11.66
CA LEU A 412 14.65 3.74 -12.84
C LEU A 412 15.25 5.11 -12.52
N GLN A 413 14.89 5.69 -11.36
CA GLN A 413 15.50 6.93 -10.88
C GLN A 413 17.00 6.72 -10.54
N THR A 414 17.37 5.61 -9.94
CA THR A 414 18.79 5.26 -9.68
C THR A 414 19.59 5.17 -10.97
N LEU A 415 19.03 4.57 -12.02
CA LEU A 415 19.67 4.43 -13.33
C LEU A 415 19.83 5.76 -14.08
N LEU A 416 18.82 6.62 -14.05
CA LEU A 416 18.78 7.86 -14.81
C LEU A 416 19.34 9.07 -14.03
N GLY A 417 19.48 8.90 -12.72
CA GLY A 417 19.70 10.00 -11.78
C GLY A 417 18.45 10.89 -11.65
N VAL A 418 18.37 11.67 -10.57
CA VAL A 418 17.22 12.54 -10.26
C VAL A 418 16.86 13.48 -11.41
N ASN A 419 17.86 14.11 -12.04
CA ASN A 419 17.64 15.02 -13.16
C ASN A 419 17.18 14.30 -14.44
N GLY A 420 17.70 13.09 -14.68
CA GLY A 420 17.30 12.27 -15.81
C GLY A 420 15.87 11.77 -15.65
N PHE A 421 15.52 11.34 -14.47
CA PHE A 421 14.16 10.94 -14.12
C PHE A 421 13.18 12.11 -14.30
N ARG A 422 13.54 13.31 -13.84
CA ARG A 422 12.73 14.52 -14.05
C ARG A 422 12.50 14.82 -15.54
N ARG A 423 13.53 14.76 -16.39
CA ARG A 423 13.36 14.94 -17.85
C ARG A 423 12.42 13.89 -18.45
N GLY A 424 12.53 12.64 -17.98
CA GLY A 424 11.62 11.56 -18.38
C GLY A 424 10.17 11.85 -18.03
N MET A 425 9.91 12.30 -16.82
CA MET A 425 8.57 12.69 -16.37
C MET A 425 8.01 13.86 -17.19
N ASP A 426 8.81 14.88 -17.43
CA ASP A 426 8.40 16.02 -18.27
C ASP A 426 7.98 15.57 -19.68
N LEU A 427 8.74 14.65 -20.29
CA LEU A 427 8.42 14.10 -21.60
C LEU A 427 7.18 13.21 -21.57
N TYR A 428 7.00 12.40 -20.51
CA TYR A 428 5.82 11.56 -20.32
C TYR A 428 4.54 12.39 -20.26
N PHE A 429 4.53 13.47 -19.47
CA PHE A 429 3.39 14.37 -19.41
C PHE A 429 3.16 15.10 -20.74
N ALA A 430 4.21 15.60 -21.39
CA ALA A 430 4.09 16.30 -22.67
C ALA A 430 3.53 15.42 -23.80
N ARG A 431 3.82 14.10 -23.78
CA ARG A 431 3.35 13.15 -24.80
C ARG A 431 1.94 12.63 -24.56
N HIS A 432 1.57 12.42 -23.29
CA HIS A 432 0.46 11.56 -22.96
C HIS A 432 -0.64 12.22 -22.12
N ASP A 433 -0.56 13.53 -21.86
CA ASP A 433 -1.62 14.24 -21.15
C ASP A 433 -2.99 14.03 -21.83
N GLY A 434 -4.00 13.63 -21.07
CA GLY A 434 -5.35 13.33 -21.55
C GLY A 434 -5.49 11.96 -22.23
N GLN A 435 -4.53 11.05 -22.05
CA GLN A 435 -4.54 9.73 -22.67
C GLN A 435 -4.60 8.60 -21.66
N ALA A 436 -5.09 7.43 -22.12
CA ALA A 436 -4.99 6.15 -21.44
C ALA A 436 -3.87 5.31 -22.08
N VAL A 437 -2.83 5.01 -21.33
CA VAL A 437 -1.55 4.51 -21.85
C VAL A 437 -1.08 3.22 -21.16
N THR A 438 0.02 2.65 -21.68
CA THR A 438 0.63 1.42 -21.17
C THR A 438 1.93 1.70 -20.42
N CYS A 439 2.43 0.70 -19.70
CA CYS A 439 3.72 0.76 -19.03
C CYS A 439 4.88 0.99 -20.02
N GLU A 440 4.78 0.47 -21.25
CA GLU A 440 5.77 0.68 -22.30
C GLU A 440 5.92 2.16 -22.69
N GLU A 441 4.81 2.88 -22.79
CA GLU A 441 4.81 4.31 -23.16
C GLU A 441 5.49 5.14 -22.08
N PHE A 442 5.28 4.80 -20.80
CA PHE A 442 6.00 5.43 -19.70
C PHE A 442 7.51 5.13 -19.77
N VAL A 443 7.90 3.86 -19.83
CA VAL A 443 9.32 3.48 -19.85
C VAL A 443 10.04 4.06 -21.07
N ASN A 444 9.40 4.03 -22.24
CA ASN A 444 9.96 4.65 -23.46
C ASN A 444 10.17 6.16 -23.30
N ALA A 445 9.23 6.89 -22.72
CA ALA A 445 9.39 8.32 -22.45
C ALA A 445 10.60 8.59 -21.52
N MET A 446 10.79 7.76 -20.50
CA MET A 446 11.90 7.89 -19.55
C MET A 446 13.27 7.69 -20.22
N PHE A 447 13.41 6.68 -21.06
CA PHE A 447 14.66 6.42 -21.78
C PHE A 447 14.90 7.39 -22.95
N ASP A 448 13.85 7.76 -23.70
CA ASP A 448 13.95 8.71 -24.83
C ASP A 448 14.42 10.10 -24.36
N ALA A 449 13.90 10.58 -23.22
CA ALA A 449 14.31 11.87 -22.67
C ALA A 449 15.79 11.92 -22.25
N ASN A 450 16.42 10.76 -22.11
CA ASN A 450 17.81 10.60 -21.70
C ASN A 450 18.72 10.03 -22.80
N ALA A 451 18.18 9.81 -23.99
CA ALA A 451 18.97 9.35 -25.14
C ALA A 451 19.97 10.44 -25.57
N SER A 452 21.19 10.03 -25.89
CA SER A 452 22.20 10.93 -26.45
C SER A 452 21.83 11.29 -27.89
N THR A 453 22.30 12.42 -28.40
CA THR A 453 22.08 12.85 -29.79
C THR A 453 22.92 12.10 -30.84
N ALA A 454 23.72 11.12 -30.43
CA ALA A 454 24.57 10.33 -31.33
C ALA A 454 23.75 9.39 -32.23
N PRO A 455 24.14 9.11 -33.49
CA PRO A 455 23.35 8.32 -34.45
C PRO A 455 22.93 6.90 -34.00
N GLN A 456 23.62 6.30 -33.05
CA GLN A 456 23.32 4.96 -32.50
C GLN A 456 22.61 5.01 -31.14
N ALA A 457 22.40 6.18 -30.56
CA ALA A 457 21.86 6.38 -29.24
C ALA A 457 20.42 5.88 -29.11
N ASP A 458 19.63 6.10 -30.16
CA ASP A 458 18.23 5.70 -30.24
C ASP A 458 18.06 4.18 -30.15
N GLN A 459 18.91 3.41 -30.85
CA GLN A 459 18.90 1.96 -30.78
C GLN A 459 19.34 1.43 -29.39
N ARG A 460 20.35 2.08 -28.78
CA ARG A 460 20.81 1.71 -27.42
C ARG A 460 19.72 2.04 -26.38
N SER A 461 19.09 3.18 -26.47
CA SER A 461 18.00 3.60 -25.59
C SER A 461 16.85 2.59 -25.63
N ARG A 462 16.40 2.20 -26.83
CA ARG A 462 15.34 1.19 -27.00
C ARG A 462 15.72 -0.18 -26.45
N ALA A 463 16.98 -0.60 -26.62
CA ALA A 463 17.45 -1.85 -26.08
C ALA A 463 17.47 -1.87 -24.55
N LEU A 464 17.86 -0.76 -23.90
CA LEU A 464 17.82 -0.59 -22.46
C LEU A 464 16.38 -0.54 -21.95
N ALA A 465 15.49 0.19 -22.61
CA ALA A 465 14.08 0.23 -22.29
C ALA A 465 13.44 -1.18 -22.36
N ALA A 466 13.72 -1.93 -23.43
CA ALA A 466 13.23 -3.30 -23.59
C ALA A 466 13.76 -4.25 -22.52
N GLN A 467 15.04 -4.10 -22.10
CA GLN A 467 15.57 -4.89 -20.99
C GLN A 467 14.94 -4.48 -19.66
N PHE A 468 14.72 -3.20 -19.41
CA PHE A 468 14.07 -2.71 -18.21
C PHE A 468 12.62 -3.19 -18.11
N MET A 469 11.89 -3.23 -19.23
CA MET A 469 10.50 -3.75 -19.27
C MET A 469 10.37 -5.19 -18.77
N ARG A 470 11.44 -5.99 -18.74
CA ARG A 470 11.40 -7.33 -18.15
C ARG A 470 10.98 -7.32 -16.67
N TRP A 471 11.24 -6.25 -15.93
CA TRP A 471 10.76 -6.10 -14.56
C TRP A 471 9.23 -6.10 -14.45
N TYR A 472 8.55 -5.58 -15.48
CA TYR A 472 7.08 -5.55 -15.52
C TYR A 472 6.46 -6.92 -15.79
N ASP A 473 7.20 -7.83 -16.43
CA ASP A 473 6.74 -9.15 -16.85
C ASP A 473 7.35 -10.30 -16.00
N THR A 474 8.13 -9.97 -14.95
CA THR A 474 8.79 -10.96 -14.09
C THR A 474 8.05 -11.11 -12.78
N SER A 475 7.56 -12.34 -12.47
CA SER A 475 7.01 -12.71 -11.17
C SER A 475 8.10 -13.25 -10.24
N GLY A 476 7.81 -13.20 -8.94
CA GLY A 476 8.73 -13.64 -7.90
C GLY A 476 9.85 -12.64 -7.62
N THR A 477 10.51 -12.80 -6.48
CA THR A 477 11.63 -11.95 -6.06
C THR A 477 12.93 -12.48 -6.64
N PRO A 478 13.64 -11.73 -7.51
CA PRO A 478 14.94 -12.15 -8.03
C PRO A 478 15.96 -12.28 -6.90
N LYS A 479 16.87 -13.24 -7.03
CA LYS A 479 17.98 -13.42 -6.11
C LYS A 479 19.29 -12.99 -6.75
N VAL A 480 20.15 -12.35 -5.97
CA VAL A 480 21.54 -12.09 -6.37
C VAL A 480 22.46 -12.72 -5.33
N LYS A 481 23.16 -13.74 -5.75
CA LYS A 481 24.21 -14.37 -4.95
C LYS A 481 25.52 -13.66 -5.17
N VAL A 482 26.19 -13.29 -4.08
CA VAL A 482 27.49 -12.62 -4.13
C VAL A 482 28.50 -13.49 -3.43
N SER A 483 29.66 -13.67 -4.04
CA SER A 483 30.82 -14.33 -3.45
C SER A 483 32.03 -13.41 -3.49
N GLU A 484 32.91 -13.54 -2.49
CA GLU A 484 34.13 -12.75 -2.40
C GLU A 484 35.39 -13.59 -2.44
N VAL A 485 36.43 -13.08 -3.07
CA VAL A 485 37.77 -13.66 -3.09
C VAL A 485 38.78 -12.55 -2.86
N TYR A 486 39.79 -12.79 -1.99
CA TYR A 486 40.97 -11.94 -1.87
C TYR A 486 42.22 -12.76 -2.15
N GLN A 487 42.96 -12.36 -3.17
CA GLN A 487 44.20 -13.03 -3.61
C GLN A 487 45.39 -12.10 -3.45
N HIS A 488 46.40 -12.52 -2.67
CA HIS A 488 47.66 -11.84 -2.60
C HIS A 488 48.43 -12.02 -3.91
N GLN A 489 49.05 -10.95 -4.40
CA GLN A 489 49.99 -11.06 -5.52
C GLN A 489 51.32 -11.59 -5.02
N SER A 490 51.72 -12.78 -5.47
CA SER A 490 52.99 -13.39 -5.09
C SER A 490 54.19 -12.60 -5.67
N GLY A 491 55.07 -12.11 -4.80
CA GLY A 491 56.32 -11.46 -5.23
C GLY A 491 56.35 -9.93 -5.12
N ASP A 492 55.25 -9.30 -4.64
CA ASP A 492 55.19 -7.86 -4.44
C ASP A 492 55.69 -7.50 -3.02
N GLN A 493 56.68 -6.60 -2.90
CA GLN A 493 57.21 -6.12 -1.63
C GLN A 493 56.18 -5.25 -0.86
N ASP A 494 55.14 -4.73 -1.57
CA ASP A 494 54.10 -3.85 -1.01
C ASP A 494 52.85 -4.62 -0.49
N GLN A 495 52.86 -5.97 -0.48
CA GLN A 495 51.74 -6.81 -0.03
C GLN A 495 50.39 -6.49 -0.72
N SER A 496 50.43 -6.03 -1.96
CA SER A 496 49.21 -5.76 -2.72
C SER A 496 48.48 -7.05 -3.13
N GLY A 497 47.17 -6.99 -3.19
CA GLY A 497 46.31 -8.09 -3.64
C GLY A 497 45.16 -7.58 -4.48
N ILE A 498 44.34 -8.50 -4.96
CA ILE A 498 43.09 -8.20 -5.67
C ILE A 498 41.93 -8.72 -4.84
N TYR A 499 41.01 -7.83 -4.49
CA TYR A 499 39.72 -8.18 -3.91
C TYR A 499 38.67 -8.25 -5.00
N SER A 500 37.95 -9.36 -5.09
CA SER A 500 36.95 -9.59 -6.15
C SER A 500 35.62 -9.97 -5.54
N LEU A 501 34.54 -9.37 -6.08
CA LEU A 501 33.15 -9.71 -5.80
C LEU A 501 32.50 -10.23 -7.08
N THR A 502 31.97 -11.44 -7.04
CA THR A 502 31.22 -12.04 -8.15
C THR A 502 29.74 -12.05 -7.83
N PHE A 503 28.96 -11.42 -8.69
CA PHE A 503 27.51 -11.30 -8.61
C PHE A 503 26.87 -12.25 -9.61
N MET A 504 25.91 -13.04 -9.18
CA MET A 504 25.14 -13.98 -10.01
C MET A 504 23.66 -13.84 -9.72
N GLN A 505 22.87 -13.49 -10.74
CA GLN A 505 21.42 -13.38 -10.58
C GLN A 505 20.70 -14.69 -10.92
N GLU A 506 19.66 -14.97 -10.12
CA GLU A 506 18.75 -16.10 -10.32
C GLU A 506 17.31 -15.59 -10.28
N LEU A 507 16.53 -15.90 -11.31
CA LEU A 507 15.11 -15.58 -11.35
C LEU A 507 14.29 -16.69 -10.69
N ALA A 508 13.08 -16.37 -10.24
CA ALA A 508 12.15 -17.35 -9.72
C ALA A 508 11.81 -18.36 -10.82
N LYS A 509 11.79 -19.65 -10.50
CA LYS A 509 11.49 -20.73 -11.46
C LYS A 509 10.11 -20.63 -12.08
N THR A 510 9.18 -20.03 -11.34
CA THR A 510 7.79 -19.76 -11.76
C THR A 510 7.66 -18.58 -12.72
N SER A 511 8.70 -17.75 -12.85
CA SER A 511 8.65 -16.62 -13.76
C SER A 511 8.67 -17.11 -15.22
N PRO A 512 7.74 -16.64 -16.07
CA PRO A 512 7.78 -16.94 -17.51
C PRO A 512 8.99 -16.29 -18.19
N GLN A 513 9.49 -15.18 -17.66
CA GLN A 513 10.69 -14.51 -18.13
C GLN A 513 11.92 -15.15 -17.49
N GLN A 514 12.84 -15.66 -18.31
CA GLN A 514 14.11 -16.27 -17.87
C GLN A 514 15.36 -15.50 -18.33
N ALA A 515 15.19 -14.44 -19.12
CA ALA A 515 16.32 -13.60 -19.52
C ALA A 515 16.77 -12.69 -18.37
N PRO A 516 18.07 -12.38 -18.24
CA PRO A 516 18.59 -11.56 -17.17
C PRO A 516 17.92 -10.21 -17.06
N LEU A 517 17.64 -9.80 -15.82
CA LEU A 517 17.14 -8.47 -15.48
C LEU A 517 18.29 -7.45 -15.47
N MET A 518 17.95 -6.20 -15.62
CA MET A 518 18.84 -5.07 -15.37
C MET A 518 18.69 -4.69 -13.87
N ILE A 519 19.73 -4.94 -13.06
CA ILE A 519 19.69 -4.77 -11.61
C ILE A 519 20.75 -3.74 -11.20
N PRO A 520 20.35 -2.53 -10.72
CA PRO A 520 21.28 -1.58 -10.16
C PRO A 520 21.58 -1.95 -8.71
N ILE A 521 22.83 -2.30 -8.42
CA ILE A 521 23.31 -2.65 -7.09
C ILE A 521 24.23 -1.54 -6.60
N GLU A 522 23.71 -0.68 -5.74
CA GLU A 522 24.56 0.31 -5.07
C GLU A 522 25.41 -0.38 -4.00
N LEU A 523 26.70 -0.13 -4.02
CA LEU A 523 27.64 -0.80 -3.15
C LEU A 523 28.78 0.13 -2.66
N GLY A 524 29.38 -0.26 -1.56
CA GLY A 524 30.60 0.35 -1.05
C GLY A 524 31.52 -0.71 -0.51
N LEU A 525 32.77 -0.34 -0.33
CA LEU A 525 33.79 -1.19 0.30
C LEU A 525 34.36 -0.43 1.48
N LEU A 526 34.56 -1.11 2.59
CA LEU A 526 35.21 -0.54 3.78
C LEU A 526 36.55 -1.24 4.04
N ASP A 527 37.56 -0.48 4.42
CA ASP A 527 38.80 -1.05 4.89
C ASP A 527 38.68 -1.55 6.35
N VAL A 528 39.71 -2.17 6.86
CA VAL A 528 39.77 -2.68 8.24
C VAL A 528 39.61 -1.61 9.30
N GLY A 529 39.88 -0.33 8.97
CA GLY A 529 39.69 0.82 9.84
C GLY A 529 38.32 1.47 9.75
N GLY A 530 37.43 0.94 8.92
CA GLY A 530 36.07 1.46 8.71
C GLY A 530 35.97 2.63 7.73
N LYS A 531 37.04 2.95 6.99
CA LYS A 531 36.98 3.99 5.96
C LYS A 531 36.46 3.43 4.63
N SER A 532 35.71 4.25 3.94
CA SER A 532 35.27 3.93 2.57
C SER A 532 36.47 3.80 1.64
N TYR A 533 36.49 2.70 0.90
CA TYR A 533 37.53 2.41 -0.11
C TYR A 533 36.98 2.82 -1.49
N PRO A 534 37.70 3.63 -2.28
CA PRO A 534 37.19 4.14 -3.55
C PRO A 534 37.06 3.02 -4.59
N LEU A 535 36.06 3.13 -5.44
CA LEU A 535 35.80 2.19 -6.54
C LEU A 535 36.39 2.65 -7.88
N SER A 536 37.16 3.77 -7.92
CA SER A 536 37.73 4.34 -9.16
C SER A 536 38.63 3.38 -9.93
N ASP A 537 39.33 2.50 -9.21
CA ASP A 537 40.30 1.57 -9.78
C ASP A 537 39.70 0.16 -9.98
N ALA A 538 38.39 0.04 -9.78
CA ALA A 538 37.70 -1.23 -10.01
C ALA A 538 37.62 -1.57 -11.51
N SER A 539 37.83 -2.83 -11.81
CA SER A 539 37.61 -3.40 -13.13
C SER A 539 36.39 -4.33 -13.10
N ILE A 540 35.64 -4.35 -14.20
CA ILE A 540 34.46 -5.20 -14.37
C ILE A 540 34.72 -6.23 -15.45
N SER A 541 34.37 -7.48 -15.16
CA SER A 541 34.28 -8.55 -16.17
C SER A 541 32.85 -9.11 -16.17
N GLY A 542 32.36 -9.54 -17.35
CA GLY A 542 31.00 -9.97 -17.57
C GLY A 542 30.11 -8.82 -18.08
N ASP A 543 28.80 -9.06 -18.16
CA ASP A 543 27.86 -8.05 -18.70
C ASP A 543 27.31 -7.18 -17.56
N ALA A 544 28.12 -6.21 -17.17
CA ALA A 544 27.80 -5.19 -16.20
C ALA A 544 28.58 -3.90 -16.46
N GLU A 545 28.10 -2.80 -15.89
CA GLU A 545 28.73 -1.47 -15.94
C GLU A 545 28.83 -0.91 -14.52
N LEU A 546 29.87 -0.13 -14.22
CA LEU A 546 30.00 0.57 -12.93
C LEU A 546 29.82 2.07 -13.18
N HIS A 547 28.84 2.69 -12.53
CA HIS A 547 28.53 4.10 -12.57
C HIS A 547 28.63 4.69 -11.15
N GLY A 548 29.75 5.29 -10.81
CA GLY A 548 30.04 5.72 -9.44
C GLY A 548 30.06 4.50 -8.49
N ASN A 549 29.11 4.44 -7.57
CA ASN A 549 28.96 3.32 -6.63
C ASN A 549 27.89 2.30 -7.07
N VAL A 550 27.27 2.47 -8.24
CA VAL A 550 26.20 1.59 -8.74
C VAL A 550 26.78 0.62 -9.77
N LEU A 551 26.80 -0.66 -9.43
CA LEU A 551 27.05 -1.76 -10.36
C LEU A 551 25.73 -2.09 -11.07
N LEU A 552 25.64 -1.81 -12.34
CA LEU A 552 24.50 -2.18 -13.18
C LEU A 552 24.73 -3.59 -13.75
N LEU A 553 24.19 -4.61 -13.09
CA LEU A 553 24.23 -6.00 -13.54
C LEU A 553 23.20 -6.21 -14.64
N LYS A 554 23.63 -6.47 -15.88
CA LYS A 554 22.77 -6.66 -17.08
C LYS A 554 22.70 -8.12 -17.52
N GLY A 555 23.75 -8.88 -17.25
CA GLY A 555 23.84 -10.31 -17.56
C GLY A 555 23.58 -11.19 -16.35
N SER A 556 23.67 -12.50 -16.55
CA SER A 556 23.49 -13.50 -15.47
C SER A 556 24.60 -13.44 -14.41
N GLN A 557 25.79 -12.99 -14.79
CA GLN A 557 26.96 -12.91 -13.90
C GLN A 557 27.88 -11.76 -14.27
N ALA A 558 28.50 -11.14 -13.27
CA ALA A 558 29.60 -10.21 -13.42
C ALA A 558 30.53 -10.25 -12.21
N THR A 559 31.81 -9.86 -12.41
CA THR A 559 32.79 -9.76 -11.34
C THR A 559 33.37 -8.36 -11.31
N LEU A 560 33.35 -7.74 -10.13
CA LEU A 560 34.05 -6.51 -9.81
C LEU A 560 35.35 -6.88 -9.11
N SER A 561 36.48 -6.40 -9.61
CA SER A 561 37.81 -6.65 -9.03
C SER A 561 38.52 -5.34 -8.76
N ILE A 562 39.14 -5.20 -7.59
CA ILE A 562 39.83 -3.99 -7.16
C ILE A 562 41.16 -4.30 -6.49
N PRO A 563 42.27 -3.59 -6.85
CA PRO A 563 43.55 -3.73 -6.17
C PRO A 563 43.46 -3.16 -4.74
N CYS A 564 43.94 -3.89 -3.74
CA CYS A 564 43.95 -3.42 -2.35
C CYS A 564 45.03 -4.15 -1.50
N LYS A 565 45.38 -3.57 -0.38
CA LYS A 565 46.41 -4.13 0.52
C LYS A 565 45.89 -5.14 1.53
N SER A 566 44.59 -5.14 1.77
CA SER A 566 43.92 -6.07 2.70
C SER A 566 42.53 -6.41 2.22
N ARG A 567 41.98 -7.49 2.75
CA ARG A 567 40.58 -7.85 2.50
C ARG A 567 39.65 -6.73 2.94
N LEU A 568 38.73 -6.34 2.09
CA LEU A 568 37.75 -5.31 2.33
C LEU A 568 36.44 -5.91 2.88
N VAL A 569 35.61 -5.09 3.50
CA VAL A 569 34.26 -5.47 3.92
C VAL A 569 33.27 -4.84 2.95
N PRO A 570 32.51 -5.65 2.20
CA PRO A 570 31.56 -5.10 1.24
C PRO A 570 30.28 -4.66 1.93
N SER A 571 29.79 -3.47 1.58
CA SER A 571 28.49 -2.94 1.90
C SER A 571 27.63 -3.04 0.65
N LEU A 572 26.73 -4.00 0.58
CA LEU A 572 26.01 -4.39 -0.63
C LEU A 572 24.57 -3.95 -0.57
N LEU A 573 24.01 -3.56 -1.73
CA LEU A 573 22.61 -3.12 -1.90
C LEU A 573 22.29 -1.92 -0.98
N ARG A 574 23.15 -0.91 -0.99
CA ARG A 574 22.96 0.32 -0.23
C ARG A 574 21.62 0.97 -0.58
N ASP A 575 20.98 1.56 0.40
CA ASP A 575 19.64 2.16 0.30
C ASP A 575 18.61 1.22 -0.32
N PHE A 576 18.87 -0.10 -0.30
CA PHE A 576 18.04 -1.12 -0.94
C PHE A 576 17.75 -0.79 -2.41
N SER A 577 18.82 -0.55 -3.20
CA SER A 577 18.77 -0.02 -4.56
C SER A 577 18.01 -0.86 -5.59
N ALA A 578 17.59 -2.08 -5.26
CA ALA A 578 16.73 -2.94 -6.08
C ALA A 578 15.91 -3.92 -5.22
N PRO A 579 14.66 -4.26 -5.62
CA PRO A 579 13.79 -5.20 -4.90
C PRO A 579 14.20 -6.66 -5.15
N ILE A 580 15.34 -7.03 -4.59
CA ILE A 580 15.95 -8.36 -4.74
C ILE A 580 16.24 -8.99 -3.37
N ALA A 581 16.35 -10.31 -3.36
CA ALA A 581 16.92 -11.05 -2.24
C ALA A 581 18.44 -11.17 -2.46
N LEU A 582 19.24 -10.43 -1.69
CA LEU A 582 20.70 -10.48 -1.77
C LEU A 582 21.25 -11.53 -0.81
N GLU A 583 21.92 -12.54 -1.36
CA GLU A 583 22.57 -13.61 -0.62
C GLU A 583 24.10 -13.36 -0.58
N PHE A 584 24.60 -13.00 0.58
CA PHE A 584 26.04 -12.90 0.87
C PHE A 584 26.31 -13.42 2.27
N GLY A 585 27.33 -14.27 2.39
CA GLY A 585 27.70 -14.92 3.63
C GLY A 585 28.56 -14.04 4.55
N TYR A 586 27.99 -12.96 5.09
CA TYR A 586 28.68 -12.14 6.06
C TYR A 586 29.05 -12.94 7.31
N SER A 587 30.29 -12.77 7.79
CA SER A 587 30.64 -13.17 9.15
C SER A 587 30.05 -12.17 10.17
N SER A 588 29.87 -12.62 11.42
CA SER A 588 29.45 -11.72 12.51
C SER A 588 30.41 -10.55 12.71
N ALA A 589 31.72 -10.76 12.48
CA ALA A 589 32.71 -9.69 12.54
C ALA A 589 32.50 -8.63 11.44
N GLN A 590 32.19 -9.05 10.20
CA GLN A 590 31.85 -8.14 9.10
C GLN A 590 30.57 -7.35 9.39
N LEU A 591 29.52 -8.02 9.92
CA LEU A 591 28.26 -7.35 10.28
C LEU A 591 28.46 -6.33 11.41
N LEU A 592 29.25 -6.66 12.45
CA LEU A 592 29.62 -5.72 13.51
C LEU A 592 30.43 -4.53 12.97
N HIS A 593 31.32 -4.78 12.01
CA HIS A 593 32.09 -3.74 11.34
C HIS A 593 31.20 -2.79 10.54
N LEU A 594 30.26 -3.31 9.74
CA LEU A 594 29.26 -2.52 9.00
C LEU A 594 28.36 -1.73 9.95
N LEU A 595 27.86 -2.35 11.01
CA LEU A 595 27.04 -1.70 12.03
C LEU A 595 27.73 -0.49 12.66
N ALA A 596 29.05 -0.59 12.89
CA ALA A 596 29.84 0.47 13.50
C ALA A 596 30.24 1.58 12.51
N HIS A 597 30.56 1.23 11.26
CA HIS A 597 31.33 2.10 10.37
C HIS A 597 30.71 2.38 9.01
N ASP A 598 29.67 1.67 8.59
CA ASP A 598 29.07 1.93 7.27
C ASP A 598 28.51 3.36 7.21
N PRO A 599 28.91 4.18 6.23
CA PRO A 599 28.33 5.50 6.05
C PRO A 599 26.86 5.44 5.57
N ASP A 600 26.43 4.32 5.00
CA ASP A 600 25.04 4.11 4.58
C ASP A 600 24.19 3.71 5.77
N SER A 601 23.21 4.54 6.13
CA SER A 601 22.35 4.32 7.30
C SER A 601 21.43 3.12 7.11
N PHE A 602 20.97 2.84 5.90
CA PHE A 602 20.16 1.65 5.63
C PHE A 602 20.99 0.38 5.86
N ASN A 603 22.21 0.30 5.33
CA ASN A 603 23.07 -0.87 5.49
C ASN A 603 23.56 -1.07 6.94
N ARG A 604 23.75 0.01 7.72
CA ARG A 604 23.97 -0.12 9.18
C ARG A 604 22.78 -0.81 9.86
N TRP A 605 21.55 -0.41 9.53
CA TRP A 605 20.34 -1.05 10.03
C TRP A 605 20.24 -2.50 9.57
N GLU A 606 20.49 -2.76 8.29
CA GLU A 606 20.51 -4.11 7.72
C GLU A 606 21.50 -5.04 8.43
N ALA A 607 22.68 -4.52 8.75
CA ALA A 607 23.69 -5.27 9.53
C ALA A 607 23.17 -5.62 10.93
N ALA A 608 22.47 -4.70 11.61
CA ALA A 608 21.82 -4.98 12.89
C ALA A 608 20.76 -6.07 12.77
N GLN A 609 19.89 -5.97 11.76
CA GLN A 609 18.84 -6.96 11.51
C GLN A 609 19.41 -8.35 11.22
N ARG A 610 20.46 -8.45 10.39
CA ARG A 610 21.14 -9.72 10.07
C ARG A 610 21.83 -10.34 11.28
N LEU A 611 22.48 -9.53 12.14
CA LEU A 611 23.05 -10.00 13.41
C LEU A 611 21.97 -10.60 14.32
N MET A 612 20.84 -9.90 14.46
CA MET A 612 19.73 -10.39 15.27
C MET A 612 19.11 -11.68 14.69
N LEU A 613 18.93 -11.75 13.36
CA LEU A 613 18.44 -12.95 12.68
C LEU A 613 19.40 -14.15 12.89
N ASP A 614 20.70 -13.94 12.71
CA ASP A 614 21.68 -15.01 12.90
C ASP A 614 21.74 -15.46 14.37
N ALA A 615 21.61 -14.55 15.33
CA ALA A 615 21.51 -14.89 16.76
C ALA A 615 20.28 -15.74 17.09
N MET A 616 19.16 -15.50 16.42
CA MET A 616 17.91 -16.24 16.62
C MET A 616 17.90 -17.59 15.87
N LEU A 617 18.31 -17.60 14.61
CA LEU A 617 18.14 -18.74 13.72
C LEU A 617 19.34 -19.68 13.67
N LYS A 618 20.54 -19.19 14.06
CA LYS A 618 21.81 -19.93 14.02
C LYS A 618 22.52 -19.78 15.38
N PRO A 619 22.00 -20.39 16.46
CA PRO A 619 22.58 -20.26 17.79
C PRO A 619 24.06 -20.62 17.81
N GLY A 620 24.89 -19.75 18.40
CA GLY A 620 26.33 -19.90 18.47
C GLY A 620 27.16 -19.24 17.35
N ASN A 621 26.50 -18.78 16.27
CA ASN A 621 27.21 -18.06 15.21
C ASN A 621 27.50 -16.59 15.55
N VAL A 622 26.80 -16.02 16.50
CA VAL A 622 26.96 -14.64 16.95
C VAL A 622 27.47 -14.63 18.39
N ASP A 623 28.53 -13.90 18.64
CA ASP A 623 28.95 -13.59 20.02
C ASP A 623 27.99 -12.54 20.59
N LEU A 624 27.08 -12.99 21.46
CA LEU A 624 26.07 -12.12 22.06
C LEU A 624 26.69 -11.03 22.94
N SER A 625 27.87 -11.25 23.52
CA SER A 625 28.57 -10.24 24.33
C SER A 625 29.09 -9.08 23.44
N LEU A 626 29.74 -9.40 22.32
CA LEU A 626 30.17 -8.38 21.35
C LEU A 626 28.99 -7.66 20.73
N MET A 627 27.93 -8.37 20.41
CA MET A 627 26.68 -7.79 19.92
C MET A 627 26.08 -6.82 20.96
N GLY A 628 25.98 -7.22 22.22
CA GLY A 628 25.48 -6.38 23.30
C GLY A 628 26.33 -5.12 23.53
N LEU A 629 27.67 -5.21 23.38
CA LEU A 629 28.56 -4.04 23.42
C LEU A 629 28.26 -3.07 22.26
N ALA A 630 28.07 -3.57 21.04
CA ALA A 630 27.72 -2.75 19.87
C ALA A 630 26.38 -2.03 20.06
N PHE A 631 25.34 -2.77 20.49
CA PHE A 631 24.02 -2.17 20.77
C PHE A 631 24.06 -1.21 21.98
N SER A 632 24.91 -1.47 22.99
CA SER A 632 25.11 -0.54 24.09
C SER A 632 25.79 0.76 23.63
N ALA A 633 26.71 0.69 22.67
CA ALA A 633 27.31 1.87 22.06
C ALA A 633 26.23 2.68 21.29
N ILE A 634 25.37 2.03 20.50
CA ILE A 634 24.25 2.67 19.81
C ILE A 634 23.31 3.36 20.80
N ALA A 635 22.92 2.68 21.88
CA ALA A 635 22.02 3.25 22.88
C ALA A 635 22.58 4.54 23.51
N ARG A 636 23.90 4.59 23.72
CA ARG A 636 24.61 5.74 24.33
C ARG A 636 25.03 6.82 23.33
N ASP A 637 24.98 6.56 22.03
CA ASP A 637 25.46 7.51 21.03
C ASP A 637 24.50 8.71 20.92
N ALA A 638 24.90 9.84 21.49
CA ALA A 638 24.09 11.05 21.45
C ALA A 638 24.01 11.72 20.06
N ALA A 639 24.86 11.31 19.12
CA ALA A 639 24.86 11.84 17.75
C ALA A 639 23.82 11.18 16.85
N LEU A 640 23.32 9.99 17.23
CA LEU A 640 22.27 9.31 16.50
C LEU A 640 20.89 9.90 16.82
N ASP A 641 20.12 10.15 15.77
CA ASP A 641 18.72 10.52 15.88
C ASP A 641 17.92 9.46 16.64
N HIS A 642 16.89 9.87 17.41
CA HIS A 642 16.11 8.98 18.26
C HIS A 642 15.30 7.94 17.44
N GLY A 643 14.71 8.36 16.32
CA GLY A 643 13.95 7.46 15.44
C GLY A 643 14.87 6.41 14.82
N TYR A 644 16.01 6.83 14.30
CA TYR A 644 16.98 5.91 13.74
C TYR A 644 17.59 4.97 14.81
N LYS A 645 17.86 5.49 16.01
CA LYS A 645 18.28 4.66 17.16
C LYS A 645 17.23 3.61 17.52
N ALA A 646 15.97 3.99 17.55
CA ALA A 646 14.86 3.04 17.77
C ALA A 646 14.83 1.95 16.70
N SER A 647 14.99 2.30 15.42
CA SER A 647 15.04 1.33 14.31
C SER A 647 16.20 0.34 14.45
N LEU A 648 17.40 0.81 14.86
CA LEU A 648 18.56 -0.04 15.10
C LEU A 648 18.36 -1.02 16.28
N LEU A 649 17.66 -0.58 17.35
CA LEU A 649 17.42 -1.37 18.56
C LEU A 649 16.17 -2.27 18.44
N SER A 650 15.36 -2.12 17.42
CA SER A 650 14.15 -2.91 17.19
C SER A 650 14.48 -4.29 16.64
N LEU A 651 13.88 -5.33 17.23
CA LEU A 651 14.06 -6.71 16.74
C LEU A 651 13.27 -6.90 15.43
N PRO A 652 13.76 -7.77 14.52
CA PRO A 652 13.00 -8.21 13.36
C PRO A 652 11.59 -8.67 13.72
N SER A 653 10.60 -8.38 12.86
CA SER A 653 9.22 -8.83 13.08
C SER A 653 9.10 -10.34 12.90
N GLU A 654 8.13 -10.97 13.57
CA GLU A 654 7.86 -12.41 13.42
C GLU A 654 7.55 -12.79 11.97
N LEU A 655 6.87 -11.91 11.23
CA LEU A 655 6.60 -12.12 9.80
C LEU A 655 7.90 -12.13 8.98
N TYR A 656 8.80 -11.18 9.22
CA TYR A 656 10.09 -11.15 8.52
C TYR A 656 10.96 -12.37 8.88
N ILE A 657 10.96 -12.78 10.15
CA ILE A 657 11.68 -14.00 10.57
C ILE A 657 11.08 -15.24 9.87
N SER A 658 9.74 -15.30 9.71
CA SER A 658 9.08 -16.41 9.03
C SER A 658 9.49 -16.56 7.55
N GLU A 659 9.90 -15.46 6.90
CA GLU A 659 10.42 -15.50 5.52
C GLU A 659 11.87 -16.04 5.44
N GLN A 660 12.59 -16.05 6.56
CA GLN A 660 13.98 -16.52 6.62
C GLN A 660 14.13 -18.00 6.92
N VAL A 661 13.03 -18.71 7.12
CA VAL A 661 13.01 -20.14 7.41
C VAL A 661 12.28 -20.92 6.31
N SER A 662 12.71 -22.15 6.05
CA SER A 662 12.06 -23.03 5.06
C SER A 662 10.70 -23.57 5.55
N VAL A 663 10.58 -23.85 6.85
CA VAL A 663 9.36 -24.31 7.51
C VAL A 663 9.00 -23.35 8.62
N ILE A 664 7.78 -22.85 8.60
CA ILE A 664 7.29 -21.88 9.58
C ILE A 664 6.80 -22.62 10.82
N ASP A 665 7.46 -22.39 11.94
CA ASP A 665 6.99 -22.76 13.28
C ASP A 665 6.82 -21.50 14.12
N PRO A 666 5.58 -21.02 14.32
CA PRO A 666 5.29 -19.82 15.10
C PRO A 666 5.80 -19.86 16.53
N GLY A 667 5.75 -21.05 17.17
CA GLY A 667 6.24 -21.23 18.53
C GLY A 667 7.75 -21.06 18.64
N PHE A 668 8.49 -21.66 17.70
CA PHE A 668 9.94 -21.48 17.61
C PHE A 668 10.31 -20.02 17.37
N ILE A 669 9.69 -19.36 16.37
CA ILE A 669 9.96 -17.96 16.02
C ILE A 669 9.75 -17.06 17.24
N ARG A 670 8.62 -17.19 17.92
CA ARG A 670 8.33 -16.41 19.14
C ARG A 670 9.34 -16.67 20.24
N SER A 671 9.63 -17.94 20.55
CA SER A 671 10.60 -18.30 21.59
C SER A 671 12.00 -17.78 21.31
N ALA A 672 12.47 -17.88 20.06
CA ALA A 672 13.78 -17.38 19.66
C ALA A 672 13.87 -15.87 19.80
N ARG A 673 12.82 -15.14 19.38
CA ARG A 673 12.73 -13.68 19.47
C ARG A 673 12.68 -13.21 20.93
N ASP A 674 11.91 -13.89 21.79
CA ASP A 674 11.80 -13.55 23.20
C ASP A 674 13.12 -13.79 23.96
N LYS A 675 13.82 -14.89 23.66
CA LYS A 675 15.13 -15.18 24.24
C LYS A 675 16.16 -14.13 23.88
N LEU A 676 16.22 -13.72 22.60
CA LEU A 676 17.13 -12.67 22.17
C LEU A 676 16.78 -11.34 22.83
N ARG A 677 15.50 -10.98 22.90
CA ARG A 677 15.00 -9.78 23.56
C ARG A 677 15.41 -9.74 25.04
N GLN A 678 15.22 -10.83 25.77
CA GLN A 678 15.60 -10.94 27.18
C GLN A 678 17.11 -10.77 27.35
N GLU A 679 17.92 -11.41 26.52
CA GLU A 679 19.37 -11.33 26.60
C GLU A 679 19.89 -9.94 26.28
N LEU A 680 19.40 -9.32 25.20
CA LEU A 680 19.76 -7.93 24.87
C LEU A 680 19.34 -6.96 25.97
N THR A 681 18.11 -7.10 26.51
CA THR A 681 17.66 -6.22 27.58
C THR A 681 18.51 -6.37 28.84
N ARG A 682 18.91 -7.60 29.19
CA ARG A 682 19.82 -7.85 30.32
C ARG A 682 21.17 -7.13 30.14
N GLN A 683 21.75 -7.15 28.95
CA GLN A 683 23.03 -6.50 28.65
C GLN A 683 22.90 -4.98 28.57
N LEU A 684 21.78 -4.49 28.06
CA LEU A 684 21.50 -3.06 27.85
C LEU A 684 20.80 -2.40 29.04
N LEU A 685 20.54 -3.08 30.15
CA LEU A 685 19.73 -2.58 31.26
C LEU A 685 20.18 -1.22 31.79
N GLY A 686 21.47 -1.01 31.93
CA GLY A 686 22.03 0.27 32.37
C GLY A 686 21.81 1.40 31.38
N PRO A 687 22.24 1.28 30.11
CA PRO A 687 21.94 2.23 29.04
C PRO A 687 20.44 2.51 28.87
N LEU A 688 19.57 1.50 28.92
CA LEU A 688 18.12 1.69 28.78
C LEU A 688 17.51 2.50 29.93
N LYS A 689 17.97 2.29 31.17
CA LYS A 689 17.51 3.09 32.33
C LYS A 689 17.94 4.55 32.21
N LEU A 690 19.13 4.82 31.69
CA LEU A 690 19.59 6.19 31.45
C LEU A 690 18.72 6.86 30.37
N LEU A 691 18.50 6.18 29.24
CA LEU A 691 17.62 6.67 28.17
C LEU A 691 16.20 6.92 28.65
N ASP A 692 15.59 6.02 29.45
CA ASP A 692 14.24 6.23 30.01
C ASP A 692 14.19 7.52 30.84
N GLY A 693 15.22 7.80 31.63
CA GLY A 693 15.33 9.02 32.43
C GLY A 693 15.44 10.28 31.56
N GLU A 694 16.31 10.26 30.55
CA GLU A 694 16.53 11.39 29.63
C GLU A 694 15.27 11.70 28.80
N LEU A 695 14.64 10.67 28.21
CA LEU A 695 13.48 10.82 27.37
C LEU A 695 12.25 11.31 28.12
N ARG A 696 12.13 10.94 29.41
CA ARG A 696 11.05 11.40 30.28
C ARG A 696 11.20 12.83 30.76
N ALA A 697 12.41 13.33 30.93
CA ALA A 697 12.64 14.71 31.35
C ALA A 697 11.99 15.72 30.38
N VAL A 698 11.69 15.31 29.15
CA VAL A 698 11.12 16.12 28.08
C VAL A 698 9.66 15.71 27.76
N ALA A 699 9.07 14.76 28.49
CA ALA A 699 7.74 14.18 28.19
C ALA A 699 6.55 15.17 28.29
N ASN A 700 6.72 16.32 28.94
CA ASN A 700 5.66 17.32 29.11
C ASN A 700 5.57 18.33 27.94
N ALA A 701 6.34 18.17 26.85
CA ALA A 701 6.19 19.02 25.68
C ALA A 701 4.80 18.79 25.02
N PRO A 702 4.19 19.84 24.45
CA PRO A 702 2.98 19.68 23.64
C PRO A 702 3.20 18.61 22.53
N TYR A 703 2.15 17.85 22.23
CA TYR A 703 2.21 16.88 21.16
C TYR A 703 2.54 17.56 19.81
N SER A 704 3.43 16.98 19.07
CA SER A 704 3.73 17.35 17.70
C SER A 704 4.02 16.09 16.88
N PRO A 705 3.48 15.96 15.65
CA PRO A 705 3.76 14.84 14.74
C PRO A 705 5.07 15.03 13.94
N ASP A 706 5.91 16.01 14.31
CA ASP A 706 7.17 16.22 13.64
C ASP A 706 8.16 15.05 13.86
N PRO A 707 9.11 14.80 12.93
CA PRO A 707 9.99 13.63 12.95
C PRO A 707 10.85 13.51 14.21
N LEU A 708 11.30 14.61 14.82
CA LEU A 708 12.12 14.56 16.03
C LEU A 708 11.27 14.15 17.24
N SER A 709 10.05 14.67 17.33
CA SER A 709 9.10 14.33 18.40
C SER A 709 8.59 12.90 18.28
N THR A 710 8.27 12.45 17.06
CA THR A 710 7.83 11.06 16.80
C THR A 710 8.95 10.07 17.05
N GLY A 711 10.17 10.36 16.59
CA GLY A 711 11.36 9.53 16.86
C GLY A 711 11.66 9.39 18.35
N ARG A 712 11.51 10.48 19.11
CA ARG A 712 11.68 10.45 20.58
C ARG A 712 10.63 9.56 21.26
N ARG A 713 9.33 9.66 20.87
CA ARG A 713 8.28 8.79 21.42
C ARG A 713 8.51 7.33 21.03
N LEU A 714 8.90 7.07 19.81
CA LEU A 714 9.22 5.72 19.33
C LEU A 714 10.32 5.08 20.19
N LEU A 715 11.43 5.81 20.43
CA LEU A 715 12.52 5.32 21.26
C LEU A 715 12.09 5.16 22.72
N ALA A 716 11.35 6.12 23.28
CA ALA A 716 10.86 6.06 24.67
C ALA A 716 9.96 4.85 24.90
N ASN A 717 9.05 4.58 23.97
CA ASN A 717 8.14 3.46 24.04
C ASN A 717 8.86 2.11 23.89
N LEU A 718 9.86 2.02 22.99
CA LEU A 718 10.71 0.83 22.85
C LEU A 718 11.49 0.55 24.13
N VAL A 719 12.15 1.56 24.70
CA VAL A 719 12.93 1.45 25.94
C VAL A 719 12.04 1.04 27.10
N GLN A 720 10.88 1.67 27.25
CA GLN A 720 9.89 1.34 28.29
C GLN A 720 9.42 -0.12 28.18
N HIS A 721 9.12 -0.58 26.96
CA HIS A 721 8.73 -1.95 26.71
C HIS A 721 9.82 -2.95 27.13
N TYR A 722 11.08 -2.70 26.76
CA TYR A 722 12.20 -3.54 27.18
C TYR A 722 12.38 -3.57 28.70
N LEU A 723 12.32 -2.40 29.35
CA LEU A 723 12.45 -2.30 30.81
C LEU A 723 11.31 -3.02 31.56
N ALA A 724 10.09 -2.92 31.05
CA ALA A 724 8.92 -3.62 31.61
C ALA A 724 9.08 -5.14 31.56
N LEU A 725 9.47 -5.68 30.40
CA LEU A 725 9.66 -7.12 30.22
C LEU A 725 10.88 -7.67 30.96
N ALA A 726 11.84 -6.83 31.31
CA ALA A 726 12.96 -7.19 32.19
C ALA A 726 12.61 -7.09 33.70
N GLY A 727 11.37 -6.76 34.05
CA GLY A 727 10.95 -6.54 35.43
C GLY A 727 11.56 -5.29 36.09
N ALA A 728 12.10 -4.38 35.28
CA ALA A 728 12.65 -3.11 35.77
C ALA A 728 11.56 -2.02 35.94
N LEU A 729 10.37 -2.26 35.43
CA LEU A 729 9.15 -1.49 35.65
C LEU A 729 8.06 -2.42 36.13
N SER A 730 7.33 -2.05 37.17
CA SER A 730 6.19 -2.81 37.67
C SER A 730 4.91 -2.52 36.87
N GLY A 731 3.91 -3.40 36.95
CA GLY A 731 2.59 -3.14 36.37
C GLY A 731 1.91 -1.88 36.93
N GLU A 732 2.15 -1.57 38.21
CA GLU A 732 1.65 -0.33 38.84
C GLU A 732 2.30 0.91 38.23
N GLU A 733 3.60 0.92 38.04
CA GLU A 733 4.31 2.02 37.38
C GLU A 733 3.83 2.19 35.93
N LEU A 734 3.60 1.09 35.20
CA LEU A 734 3.05 1.17 33.85
C LEU A 734 1.62 1.74 33.81
N LEU A 735 0.77 1.38 34.77
CA LEU A 735 -0.59 1.92 34.90
C LEU A 735 -0.59 3.41 35.28
N VAL A 736 0.32 3.82 36.16
CA VAL A 736 0.52 5.25 36.50
C VAL A 736 0.92 6.02 35.24
N ARG A 737 1.87 5.51 34.48
CA ARG A 737 2.29 6.12 33.22
C ARG A 737 1.15 6.17 32.22
N PHE A 738 0.38 5.08 32.05
CA PHE A 738 -0.78 5.00 31.15
C PHE A 738 -1.84 6.08 31.48
N THR A 739 -2.04 6.34 32.78
CA THR A 739 -3.01 7.34 33.23
C THR A 739 -2.53 8.77 32.98
N ALA A 740 -1.21 8.99 33.03
CA ALA A 740 -0.61 10.31 32.91
C ALA A 740 -0.40 10.80 31.48
N VAL A 741 -0.35 9.90 30.48
CA VAL A 741 -0.06 10.31 29.09
C VAL A 741 -1.23 11.05 28.45
N SER A 742 -0.90 12.07 27.64
CA SER A 742 -1.86 12.96 26.98
C SER A 742 -2.05 12.66 25.47
N ASN A 743 -1.28 11.71 24.90
CA ASN A 743 -1.35 11.38 23.48
C ASN A 743 -1.61 9.86 23.26
N MET A 744 -2.19 9.55 22.09
CA MET A 744 -2.59 8.17 21.77
C MET A 744 -1.39 7.26 21.49
N THR A 745 -0.28 7.77 20.95
CA THR A 745 0.93 6.97 20.66
C THR A 745 1.47 6.32 21.93
N ASP A 746 1.73 7.13 22.95
CA ASP A 746 2.26 6.63 24.22
C ASP A 746 1.22 5.79 24.97
N ARG A 747 -0.07 6.17 24.88
CA ARG A 747 -1.17 5.41 25.48
C ARG A 747 -1.29 3.99 24.92
N MET A 748 -1.23 3.84 23.58
CA MET A 748 -1.29 2.53 22.94
C MET A 748 -0.05 1.70 23.21
N ALA A 749 1.12 2.29 23.24
CA ALA A 749 2.37 1.60 23.58
C ALA A 749 2.35 1.07 25.01
N LEU A 750 1.86 1.85 25.95
CA LEU A 750 1.68 1.43 27.35
C LEU A 750 0.61 0.34 27.49
N LEU A 751 -0.53 0.50 26.80
CA LEU A 751 -1.58 -0.52 26.83
C LEU A 751 -1.09 -1.84 26.24
N SER A 752 -0.39 -1.81 25.11
CA SER A 752 0.22 -3.00 24.51
C SER A 752 1.25 -3.66 25.44
N THR A 753 2.06 -2.85 26.13
CA THR A 753 3.03 -3.37 27.12
C THR A 753 2.32 -4.01 28.31
N LEU A 754 1.25 -3.39 28.84
CA LEU A 754 0.43 -3.96 29.92
C LEU A 754 -0.26 -5.26 29.50
N MET A 755 -0.72 -5.35 28.26
CA MET A 755 -1.32 -6.57 27.70
C MET A 755 -0.31 -7.74 27.67
N GLU A 756 0.96 -7.49 27.29
CA GLU A 756 2.01 -8.52 27.38
C GLU A 756 2.37 -8.85 28.84
N PHE A 757 2.29 -7.90 29.75
CA PHE A 757 2.58 -8.08 31.16
C PHE A 757 1.56 -9.00 31.88
N GLN A 758 0.30 -9.02 31.43
CA GLN A 758 -0.80 -9.88 31.90
C GLN A 758 -1.06 -9.78 33.40
N GLY A 759 -0.85 -8.64 34.02
CA GLY A 759 -1.15 -8.37 35.42
C GLY A 759 -2.58 -7.83 35.65
N PRO A 760 -3.02 -7.66 36.91
CA PRO A 760 -4.32 -7.09 37.24
C PRO A 760 -4.50 -5.67 36.70
N GLN A 761 -3.42 -4.92 36.50
CA GLN A 761 -3.41 -3.58 35.95
C GLN A 761 -3.81 -3.55 34.46
N THR A 762 -3.69 -4.67 33.78
CA THR A 762 -4.09 -4.80 32.37
C THR A 762 -5.59 -4.59 32.18
N GLN A 763 -6.39 -5.27 33.00
CA GLN A 763 -7.85 -5.14 32.94
C GLN A 763 -8.30 -3.71 33.28
N GLU A 764 -7.70 -3.10 34.30
CA GLU A 764 -7.99 -1.73 34.68
C GLU A 764 -7.65 -0.74 33.55
N ALA A 765 -6.52 -0.91 32.88
CA ALA A 765 -6.14 -0.06 31.73
C ALA A 765 -7.13 -0.21 30.56
N LEU A 766 -7.55 -1.42 30.23
CA LEU A 766 -8.56 -1.69 29.20
C LEU A 766 -9.91 -1.06 29.51
N GLU A 767 -10.37 -1.15 30.77
CA GLU A 767 -11.63 -0.54 31.19
C GLU A 767 -11.57 0.98 31.15
N ARG A 768 -10.48 1.59 31.64
CA ARG A 768 -10.26 3.04 31.59
C ARG A 768 -10.23 3.53 30.14
N TYR A 769 -9.52 2.81 29.26
CA TYR A 769 -9.47 3.15 27.83
C TYR A 769 -10.86 3.08 27.21
N PHE A 770 -11.61 2.00 27.41
CA PHE A 770 -12.94 1.83 26.87
C PHE A 770 -13.89 2.93 27.36
N HIS A 771 -13.92 3.22 28.66
CA HIS A 771 -14.76 4.29 29.21
C HIS A 771 -14.48 5.64 28.56
N GLN A 772 -13.22 5.94 28.30
CA GLN A 772 -12.81 7.22 27.71
C GLN A 772 -13.18 7.30 26.23
N PHE A 773 -13.00 6.23 25.46
CA PHE A 773 -13.01 6.26 23.99
C PHE A 773 -14.14 5.49 23.32
N GLN A 774 -15.09 4.90 24.03
CA GLN A 774 -16.15 4.06 23.45
C GLN A 774 -17.07 4.77 22.44
N HIS A 775 -16.99 6.08 22.31
CA HIS A 775 -17.76 6.91 21.38
C HIS A 775 -16.93 7.39 20.19
N HIS A 776 -15.64 7.07 20.14
CA HIS A 776 -14.73 7.40 19.04
C HIS A 776 -14.40 6.15 18.24
N ASP A 777 -14.96 6.01 17.06
CA ASP A 777 -14.85 4.80 16.25
C ASP A 777 -13.39 4.37 16.03
N LEU A 778 -12.49 5.28 15.63
CA LEU A 778 -11.08 4.97 15.35
C LEU A 778 -10.29 4.61 16.63
N ALA A 779 -10.58 5.25 17.75
CA ALA A 779 -9.95 4.87 19.02
C ALA A 779 -10.49 3.53 19.53
N LEU A 780 -11.77 3.27 19.32
CA LEU A 780 -12.40 2.00 19.66
C LEU A 780 -11.85 0.84 18.80
N ASP A 781 -11.55 1.08 17.52
CA ASP A 781 -10.87 0.09 16.66
C ASP A 781 -9.49 -0.30 17.22
N LYS A 782 -8.74 0.66 17.78
CA LYS A 782 -7.45 0.38 18.46
C LYS A 782 -7.65 -0.48 19.72
N TRP A 783 -8.72 -0.20 20.48
CA TRP A 783 -9.07 -1.02 21.66
C TRP A 783 -9.40 -2.47 21.30
N PHE A 784 -10.14 -2.70 20.20
CA PHE A 784 -10.37 -4.04 19.68
C PHE A 784 -9.07 -4.71 19.23
N ALA A 785 -8.26 -4.01 18.43
CA ALA A 785 -7.05 -4.57 17.84
C ALA A 785 -6.01 -4.98 18.90
N VAL A 786 -5.74 -4.16 19.90
CA VAL A 786 -4.72 -4.45 20.91
C VAL A 786 -4.99 -5.71 21.70
N GLN A 787 -6.25 -6.07 21.91
CA GLN A 787 -6.63 -7.27 22.65
C GLN A 787 -6.39 -8.57 21.87
N VAL A 788 -6.42 -8.52 20.55
CA VAL A 788 -6.29 -9.70 19.69
C VAL A 788 -4.89 -9.86 19.09
N THR A 789 -4.06 -8.82 19.14
CA THR A 789 -2.69 -8.88 18.61
C THR A 789 -1.66 -9.42 19.60
N ILE A 790 -1.98 -9.47 20.89
CA ILE A 790 -1.06 -9.99 21.91
C ILE A 790 -1.09 -11.52 21.90
N PRO A 791 0.06 -12.18 21.70
CA PRO A 791 0.13 -13.63 21.67
C PRO A 791 0.03 -14.20 23.08
N ASN A 792 -1.13 -14.79 23.38
CA ASN A 792 -1.39 -15.55 24.62
C ASN A 792 -2.40 -16.67 24.35
N ASP A 793 -2.54 -17.58 25.30
CA ASP A 793 -3.44 -18.72 25.19
C ASP A 793 -4.93 -18.33 25.12
N GLN A 794 -5.28 -17.16 25.58
CA GLN A 794 -6.64 -16.62 25.58
C GLN A 794 -7.03 -15.86 24.31
N ALA A 795 -6.09 -15.62 23.39
CA ALA A 795 -6.31 -14.77 22.22
C ALA A 795 -7.56 -15.19 21.41
N LEU A 796 -7.75 -16.49 21.14
CA LEU A 796 -8.92 -17.00 20.42
C LEU A 796 -10.23 -16.79 21.22
N THR A 797 -10.20 -17.01 22.54
CA THR A 797 -11.35 -16.75 23.42
C THR A 797 -11.71 -15.27 23.42
N THR A 798 -10.72 -14.42 23.47
CA THR A 798 -10.88 -12.95 23.37
C THR A 798 -11.53 -12.55 22.05
N VAL A 799 -11.04 -13.06 20.90
CA VAL A 799 -11.66 -12.78 19.59
C VAL A 799 -13.14 -13.17 19.60
N ARG A 800 -13.48 -14.38 20.07
CA ARG A 800 -14.88 -14.84 20.17
C ARG A 800 -15.73 -13.95 21.08
N ALA A 801 -15.21 -13.49 22.20
CA ALA A 801 -15.90 -12.55 23.08
C ALA A 801 -16.13 -11.19 22.41
N LEU A 802 -15.13 -10.66 21.72
CA LEU A 802 -15.20 -9.38 21.02
C LEU A 802 -16.18 -9.41 19.85
N MET A 803 -16.34 -10.52 19.15
CA MET A 803 -17.37 -10.69 18.11
C MET A 803 -18.81 -10.52 18.63
N HIS A 804 -19.03 -10.77 19.93
CA HIS A 804 -20.34 -10.59 20.58
C HIS A 804 -20.44 -9.26 21.35
N HIS A 805 -19.41 -8.44 21.31
CA HIS A 805 -19.41 -7.15 22.00
C HIS A 805 -20.43 -6.19 21.36
N PRO A 806 -21.25 -5.45 22.13
CA PRO A 806 -22.28 -4.55 21.58
C PRO A 806 -21.77 -3.48 20.60
N LYS A 807 -20.49 -3.15 20.66
CA LYS A 807 -19.83 -2.21 19.77
C LYS A 807 -19.18 -2.88 18.56
N PHE A 808 -19.21 -4.20 18.43
CA PHE A 808 -18.73 -4.87 17.23
C PHE A 808 -19.80 -4.81 16.14
N ASP A 809 -19.44 -4.22 15.00
CA ASP A 809 -20.29 -4.10 13.84
C ASP A 809 -19.61 -4.77 12.64
N VAL A 810 -20.16 -5.86 12.18
CA VAL A 810 -19.67 -6.65 11.05
C VAL A 810 -19.87 -5.94 9.70
N SER A 811 -20.72 -4.91 9.64
CA SER A 811 -20.94 -4.12 8.44
C SER A 811 -19.89 -3.03 8.24
N ASN A 812 -19.18 -2.64 9.30
CA ASN A 812 -18.12 -1.64 9.24
C ASN A 812 -16.76 -2.30 8.90
N PRO A 813 -16.15 -2.01 7.74
CA PRO A 813 -14.89 -2.62 7.34
C PRO A 813 -13.73 -2.38 8.32
N ASN A 814 -13.65 -1.20 8.95
CA ASN A 814 -12.59 -0.90 9.92
C ASN A 814 -12.74 -1.76 11.17
N ARG A 815 -13.97 -1.94 11.67
CA ARG A 815 -14.25 -2.78 12.83
C ARG A 815 -13.92 -4.26 12.55
N VAL A 816 -14.25 -4.75 11.37
CA VAL A 816 -13.88 -6.11 10.92
C VAL A 816 -12.36 -6.27 10.87
N ARG A 817 -11.65 -5.29 10.31
CA ARG A 817 -10.18 -5.30 10.25
C ARG A 817 -9.54 -5.24 11.63
N SER A 818 -10.11 -4.48 12.57
CA SER A 818 -9.56 -4.33 13.92
C SER A 818 -9.63 -5.60 14.75
N VAL A 819 -10.55 -6.51 14.46
CA VAL A 819 -10.66 -7.82 15.13
C VAL A 819 -10.05 -8.93 14.28
N PHE A 820 -10.64 -9.22 13.14
CA PHE A 820 -10.22 -10.36 12.31
C PHE A 820 -8.92 -10.09 11.56
N GLY A 821 -8.81 -8.91 10.93
CA GLY A 821 -7.58 -8.54 10.21
C GLY A 821 -6.37 -8.49 11.15
N ALA A 822 -6.53 -7.91 12.33
CA ALA A 822 -5.48 -7.84 13.33
C ALA A 822 -5.10 -9.24 13.87
N PHE A 823 -6.08 -10.07 14.22
CA PHE A 823 -5.83 -11.41 14.74
C PHE A 823 -5.15 -12.32 13.71
N PHE A 824 -5.65 -12.36 12.48
CA PHE A 824 -5.15 -13.28 11.45
C PHE A 824 -3.76 -12.90 10.93
N ASN A 825 -3.41 -11.62 10.92
CA ASN A 825 -2.16 -11.15 10.31
C ASN A 825 -1.10 -10.68 11.31
N GLN A 826 -1.47 -10.33 12.55
CA GLN A 826 -0.54 -9.74 13.52
C GLN A 826 -0.29 -10.60 14.76
N ASN A 827 -1.09 -11.65 14.98
CA ASN A 827 -0.90 -12.58 16.09
C ASN A 827 -0.49 -13.96 15.57
N LEU A 828 0.77 -14.10 15.14
CA LEU A 828 1.26 -15.32 14.51
C LEU A 828 1.07 -16.55 15.39
N PRO A 829 1.46 -16.59 16.70
CA PRO A 829 1.25 -17.77 17.54
C PRO A 829 -0.23 -18.01 17.90
N GLY A 830 -1.01 -16.94 18.11
CA GLY A 830 -2.43 -17.05 18.48
C GLY A 830 -3.31 -17.53 17.34
N PHE A 831 -3.04 -17.08 16.12
CA PHE A 831 -3.77 -17.52 14.92
C PHE A 831 -3.34 -18.91 14.47
N HIS A 832 -2.04 -19.20 14.46
CA HIS A 832 -1.50 -20.48 14.02
C HIS A 832 -1.35 -21.47 15.19
N ARG A 833 -2.41 -21.65 15.98
CA ARG A 833 -2.47 -22.65 17.06
C ARG A 833 -2.43 -24.06 16.50
N GLN A 834 -1.79 -24.99 17.22
CA GLN A 834 -1.67 -26.40 16.79
C GLN A 834 -3.01 -27.13 16.77
N ASP A 835 -3.98 -26.70 17.59
CA ASP A 835 -5.31 -27.34 17.69
C ASP A 835 -6.23 -27.01 16.49
N GLY A 836 -5.81 -26.10 15.57
CA GLY A 836 -6.57 -25.71 14.39
C GLY A 836 -7.84 -24.90 14.65
N ALA A 837 -8.18 -24.60 15.91
CA ALA A 837 -9.42 -23.93 16.29
C ALA A 837 -9.55 -22.50 15.71
N ALA A 838 -8.42 -21.80 15.53
CA ALA A 838 -8.38 -20.48 14.92
C ALA A 838 -8.62 -20.54 13.40
N TYR A 839 -8.25 -21.62 12.72
CA TYR A 839 -8.54 -21.79 11.28
C TYR A 839 -10.03 -22.07 11.04
N ALA A 840 -10.68 -22.78 11.98
CA ALA A 840 -12.12 -22.96 11.93
C ALA A 840 -12.86 -21.61 12.07
N LEU A 841 -12.40 -20.73 12.97
CA LEU A 841 -12.91 -19.37 13.11
C LEU A 841 -12.65 -18.54 11.85
N TRP A 842 -11.47 -18.65 11.25
CA TRP A 842 -11.15 -17.97 9.99
C TRP A 842 -12.13 -18.36 8.87
N ALA A 843 -12.39 -19.65 8.68
CA ALA A 843 -13.34 -20.12 7.66
C ALA A 843 -14.75 -19.58 7.91
N GLU A 844 -15.21 -19.57 9.17
CA GLU A 844 -16.49 -18.99 9.57
C GLU A 844 -16.57 -17.50 9.26
N ALA A 845 -15.53 -16.73 9.61
CA ALA A 845 -15.45 -15.30 9.38
C ALA A 845 -15.43 -14.96 7.88
N VAL A 846 -14.60 -15.65 7.09
CA VAL A 846 -14.52 -15.45 5.64
C VAL A 846 -15.88 -15.68 4.99
N LEU A 847 -16.53 -16.81 5.27
CA LEU A 847 -17.85 -17.15 4.71
C LEU A 847 -18.94 -16.15 5.14
N THR A 848 -18.89 -15.67 6.38
CA THR A 848 -19.88 -14.70 6.88
C THR A 848 -19.73 -13.35 6.20
N ILE A 849 -18.49 -12.88 6.05
CA ILE A 849 -18.19 -11.58 5.45
C ILE A 849 -18.38 -11.61 3.93
N ASP A 850 -18.07 -12.73 3.28
CA ASP A 850 -18.24 -12.90 1.84
C ASP A 850 -19.70 -12.68 1.37
N ARG A 851 -20.66 -13.05 2.21
CA ARG A 851 -22.09 -12.79 1.94
C ARG A 851 -22.49 -11.31 1.89
N ARG A 852 -21.63 -10.43 2.40
CA ARG A 852 -21.88 -9.00 2.53
C ARG A 852 -20.90 -8.18 1.70
N ASN A 853 -19.63 -8.50 1.77
CA ASN A 853 -18.52 -7.75 1.21
C ASN A 853 -17.41 -8.70 0.75
N SER A 854 -17.50 -9.11 -0.50
CA SER A 854 -16.58 -10.07 -1.11
C SER A 854 -15.13 -9.57 -1.16
N GLN A 855 -14.93 -8.27 -1.37
CA GLN A 855 -13.62 -7.65 -1.39
C GLN A 855 -12.92 -7.70 -0.03
N LEU A 856 -13.65 -7.44 1.06
CA LEU A 856 -13.11 -7.57 2.41
C LEU A 856 -12.81 -9.03 2.76
N ALA A 857 -13.71 -9.95 2.37
CA ALA A 857 -13.55 -11.37 2.60
C ALA A 857 -12.35 -11.96 1.86
N SER A 858 -12.12 -11.58 0.58
CA SER A 858 -10.97 -12.07 -0.20
C SER A 858 -9.64 -11.63 0.41
N ARG A 859 -9.55 -10.41 0.92
CA ARG A 859 -8.36 -9.94 1.66
C ARG A 859 -8.12 -10.74 2.95
N MET A 860 -9.20 -11.10 3.67
CA MET A 860 -9.09 -11.96 4.86
C MET A 860 -8.70 -13.40 4.49
N ALA A 861 -9.18 -13.89 3.34
CA ALA A 861 -8.88 -15.25 2.87
C ALA A 861 -7.38 -15.46 2.67
N ARG A 862 -6.63 -14.42 2.29
CA ARG A 862 -5.20 -14.46 2.06
C ARG A 862 -4.35 -14.76 3.31
N ALA A 863 -4.91 -14.70 4.51
CA ALA A 863 -4.20 -15.06 5.74
C ALA A 863 -3.67 -16.51 5.73
N LEU A 864 -4.23 -17.38 4.90
CA LEU A 864 -3.77 -18.76 4.73
C LEU A 864 -2.97 -19.01 3.45
N ASP A 865 -2.60 -17.99 2.68
CA ASP A 865 -1.85 -18.14 1.41
C ASP A 865 -0.57 -18.99 1.57
N ARG A 866 0.10 -18.91 2.71
CA ARG A 866 1.38 -19.59 2.97
C ARG A 866 1.24 -20.94 3.68
N TRP A 867 0.06 -21.55 3.68
CA TRP A 867 -0.24 -22.78 4.43
C TRP A 867 0.75 -23.91 4.16
N SER A 868 1.21 -24.05 2.91
CA SER A 868 2.13 -25.11 2.50
C SER A 868 3.52 -25.02 3.17
N ARG A 869 3.91 -23.84 3.68
CA ARG A 869 5.19 -23.61 4.36
C ARG A 869 5.19 -23.94 5.85
N PHE A 870 4.03 -24.22 6.44
CA PHE A 870 3.93 -24.58 7.85
C PHE A 870 4.27 -26.05 8.09
N GLU A 871 4.59 -26.37 9.34
CA GLU A 871 4.83 -27.76 9.74
C GLU A 871 3.57 -28.62 9.56
N PRO A 872 3.71 -29.97 9.47
CA PRO A 872 2.63 -30.84 8.98
C PRO A 872 1.29 -30.74 9.71
N VAL A 873 1.28 -30.54 11.05
CA VAL A 873 0.04 -30.49 11.84
C VAL A 873 -0.79 -29.28 11.48
N ARG A 874 -0.17 -28.10 11.49
CA ARG A 874 -0.82 -26.84 11.09
C ARG A 874 -1.20 -26.87 9.63
N ARG A 875 -0.31 -27.36 8.76
CA ARG A 875 -0.56 -27.45 7.32
C ARG A 875 -1.84 -28.22 6.99
N LEU A 876 -2.05 -29.39 7.60
CA LEU A 876 -3.27 -30.18 7.41
C LEU A 876 -4.53 -29.46 7.89
N ALA A 877 -4.46 -28.78 9.04
CA ALA A 877 -5.59 -28.03 9.57
C ALA A 877 -5.94 -26.80 8.73
N MET A 878 -4.93 -26.10 8.19
CA MET A 878 -5.10 -24.97 7.28
C MET A 878 -5.70 -25.41 5.96
N GLN A 879 -5.21 -26.51 5.38
CA GLN A 879 -5.77 -27.08 4.15
C GLN A 879 -7.26 -27.45 4.34
N ALA A 880 -7.62 -28.11 5.42
CA ALA A 880 -9.01 -28.46 5.71
C ALA A 880 -9.91 -27.21 5.85
N ALA A 881 -9.39 -26.12 6.41
CA ALA A 881 -10.12 -24.85 6.50
C ALA A 881 -10.30 -24.19 5.12
N LEU A 882 -9.27 -24.21 4.27
CA LEU A 882 -9.35 -23.74 2.87
C LEU A 882 -10.37 -24.57 2.07
N GLU A 883 -10.33 -25.91 2.17
CA GLU A 883 -11.26 -26.81 1.51
C GLU A 883 -12.71 -26.55 1.96
N ARG A 884 -12.92 -26.29 3.25
CA ARG A 884 -14.24 -25.90 3.79
C ARG A 884 -14.78 -24.65 3.14
N VAL A 885 -13.95 -23.61 2.98
CA VAL A 885 -14.37 -22.38 2.30
C VAL A 885 -14.62 -22.64 0.82
N ALA A 886 -13.71 -23.35 0.14
CA ALA A 886 -13.82 -23.66 -1.28
C ALA A 886 -15.08 -24.47 -1.64
N SER A 887 -15.60 -25.30 -0.70
CA SER A 887 -16.79 -26.13 -0.91
C SER A 887 -18.12 -25.36 -0.85
N ASP A 888 -18.11 -24.08 -0.49
CA ASP A 888 -19.35 -23.29 -0.44
C ASP A 888 -19.77 -22.89 -1.84
N GLU A 889 -20.97 -23.34 -2.25
CA GLU A 889 -21.52 -23.08 -3.60
C GLU A 889 -21.81 -21.60 -3.86
N LYS A 890 -22.05 -20.82 -2.79
CA LYS A 890 -22.39 -19.40 -2.87
C LYS A 890 -21.16 -18.47 -2.71
N LEU A 891 -19.97 -19.04 -2.78
CA LEU A 891 -18.74 -18.28 -2.64
C LEU A 891 -18.60 -17.27 -3.78
N SER A 892 -18.24 -16.04 -3.43
CA SER A 892 -17.99 -14.98 -4.42
C SER A 892 -16.82 -15.32 -5.35
N PRO A 893 -16.76 -14.74 -6.57
CA PRO A 893 -15.61 -14.88 -7.45
C PRO A 893 -14.30 -14.43 -6.80
N ASP A 894 -14.33 -13.34 -6.03
CA ASP A 894 -13.19 -12.77 -5.29
C ASP A 894 -12.54 -13.81 -4.37
N VAL A 895 -13.32 -14.38 -3.45
CA VAL A 895 -12.81 -15.37 -2.48
C VAL A 895 -12.48 -16.69 -3.17
N ARG A 896 -13.29 -17.10 -4.17
CA ARG A 896 -13.06 -18.33 -4.92
C ARG A 896 -11.72 -18.33 -5.62
N GLU A 897 -11.34 -17.22 -6.29
CA GLU A 897 -10.04 -17.12 -6.95
C GLU A 897 -8.88 -17.29 -5.96
N VAL A 898 -8.92 -16.57 -4.82
CA VAL A 898 -7.88 -16.63 -3.78
C VAL A 898 -7.74 -18.03 -3.21
N VAL A 899 -8.84 -18.63 -2.76
CA VAL A 899 -8.82 -19.93 -2.10
C VAL A 899 -8.44 -21.06 -3.07
N SER A 900 -8.91 -20.99 -4.33
CA SER A 900 -8.55 -22.00 -5.35
C SER A 900 -7.06 -21.94 -5.70
N LYS A 901 -6.48 -20.75 -5.81
CA LYS A 901 -5.04 -20.59 -6.03
C LYS A 901 -4.22 -21.08 -4.82
N ALA A 902 -4.69 -20.78 -3.60
CA ALA A 902 -4.04 -21.27 -2.38
C ALA A 902 -4.00 -22.80 -2.35
N LEU A 903 -5.09 -23.47 -2.67
CA LEU A 903 -5.16 -24.95 -2.68
C LEU A 903 -4.37 -25.59 -3.83
N ALA A 904 -4.15 -24.87 -4.93
CA ALA A 904 -3.36 -25.35 -6.07
C ALA A 904 -1.84 -25.23 -5.86
N HIS A 905 -1.39 -24.43 -4.88
CA HIS A 905 0.01 -24.15 -4.54
C HIS A 905 0.53 -25.15 -3.52
#